data_4e946bc62652a67936d7703191573ec9
#
_entry.id   4e946bc62652a67936d7703191573ec9
#
_cell.length_a   1.000
_cell.length_b   1.000
_cell.length_c   1.000
_cell.angle_alpha   90.00
_cell.angle_beta   90.00
_cell.angle_gamma   90.00
#
_symmetry.space_group_name_H-M   'P 1'
#
loop_
_entity.id
_entity.type
_entity.pdbx_description
1 polymer ?
#
loop_
_entity_poly.entity_id
_entity_poly.type
_entity_poly.pdbx_seq_one_letter_code
_entity_poly.pdbx_strand_id
1 'polypeptide(L)'
;MEKYVYLFQEGNKDMRNILGGKGANLAEMTNIGLPVPSGFTVTTDACNKYYEDGKELSSEVIDQIKEALAKLEAKSGKKFGDKTNPLLVSVRSGARASMPGMMDTVLNLGLNDEIAESFAEKIGNKRFVYDSYRRFIQMFADVVKGYAKSKFETIIDEIKVKKGVKNDIDLDENDMVELTNLFKSAYKEFAGEDFPQEPFTQLIEAVKAVFRSWNNERAIYYRRINDIPSSWGTAVNVQEMVYGNSGENSGTGVAFTRNPATGEKALFGEYLINAQGEDVVAGIRTPSPIATLKTEMPKVYEEFASIAQELENHYKDMQDMEFTIEDGKLFILQTRNGKRTASAAVKVAVDLVNEEMITKEEAVLMVDPKQLDALLHPTFTAESIKNGKVVAEGLAASPGAGSGKIYFTASDVIENKKKGIDSLLVRLETSPEDIEGMNSSKGVLTIRGGMTSHAAVVARGMGICCVSGASTIVLNEEEKTLKMPDGSIFKEGDYLSIDGSTGKVYAGKLEMQEASISGDFETFMSWADEARDLKVRTNADTPKDAMQARKFGAEGIGLCRTEHMFFERDRIFNFRKMICATTLEEREKALENILPYQRKDFEGLFEAMAPFSVVIRYLDPPLHEFLPKTETEIKELADDLGKTVEELHEVIASLKEFNPMMGHRGCRLAITYPEIAKMQTRAVIEAAINVTKKGTLVTPEIMIPLVGEVKELKYVKDIVVKTADEIIASSGIDLKYEVGTMIEIPRAALLADQIATEAEFFSFGTNDLTQMTYGFSRDDAGKFLNSYYEKGIFEFDPFARIDFDGVGLLMEMGAKKGRSVNPKLSLGICGEHGGDPASVAFCDKLGFNYVSCSPYRVPIARLAAARAAILRKQGK
;
A
#
# COMPACT_ATOMS: atom_id res chain seq x y z
N MET A 1 -41.02 -1.88 10.13
CA MET A 1 -40.11 -0.86 10.67
C MET A 1 -38.69 -1.40 10.49
N GLU A 2 -37.85 -0.63 9.91
CA GLU A 2 -36.44 -0.99 9.74
C GLU A 2 -35.72 -0.88 11.10
N LYS A 3 -34.82 -1.81 11.40
CA LYS A 3 -34.14 -1.83 12.69
C LYS A 3 -32.79 -1.12 12.58
N TYR A 4 -32.67 0.05 13.18
CA TYR A 4 -31.48 0.90 13.18
C TYR A 4 -30.65 0.81 14.46
N VAL A 5 -31.16 0.23 15.53
CA VAL A 5 -30.50 0.14 16.83
C VAL A 5 -30.51 -1.30 17.35
N TYR A 6 -29.35 -1.80 17.75
CA TYR A 6 -29.17 -3.16 18.28
C TYR A 6 -28.49 -3.10 19.65
N LEU A 7 -29.09 -3.73 20.65
CA LEU A 7 -28.37 -4.02 21.89
C LEU A 7 -27.21 -4.97 21.62
N PHE A 8 -26.13 -4.92 22.40
CA PHE A 8 -24.98 -5.80 22.17
C PHE A 8 -25.36 -7.29 22.15
N GLN A 9 -26.29 -7.73 22.99
CA GLN A 9 -26.79 -9.11 22.98
C GLN A 9 -27.62 -9.51 21.74
N GLU A 10 -28.01 -8.57 20.90
CA GLU A 10 -28.78 -8.81 19.68
C GLU A 10 -27.92 -8.94 18.41
N GLY A 11 -26.62 -8.71 18.52
CA GLY A 11 -25.68 -8.78 17.41
C GLY A 11 -24.67 -9.92 17.54
N ASN A 12 -23.81 -10.08 16.55
CA ASN A 12 -22.68 -11.02 16.56
C ASN A 12 -21.56 -10.54 15.61
N LYS A 13 -20.44 -11.26 15.58
CA LYS A 13 -19.24 -10.93 14.77
C LYS A 13 -19.48 -10.87 13.26
N ASP A 14 -20.52 -11.56 12.73
CA ASP A 14 -20.82 -11.62 11.30
C ASP A 14 -21.61 -10.39 10.82
N MET A 15 -22.16 -9.61 11.75
CA MET A 15 -22.96 -8.41 11.45
C MET A 15 -22.11 -7.15 11.23
N ARG A 16 -20.85 -7.26 10.83
CA ARG A 16 -19.94 -6.11 10.61
C ARG A 16 -20.48 -5.10 9.61
N ASN A 17 -21.27 -5.55 8.65
CA ASN A 17 -21.85 -4.66 7.64
C ASN A 17 -22.86 -3.66 8.24
N ILE A 18 -23.52 -4.03 9.30
CA ILE A 18 -24.58 -3.26 9.97
C ILE A 18 -24.03 -2.58 11.23
N LEU A 19 -23.30 -3.33 12.07
CA LEU A 19 -22.85 -2.86 13.38
C LEU A 19 -21.45 -2.21 13.34
N GLY A 20 -20.77 -2.24 12.17
CA GLY A 20 -19.36 -1.90 12.10
C GLY A 20 -18.47 -2.93 12.81
N GLY A 21 -17.15 -2.78 12.68
CA GLY A 21 -16.22 -3.73 13.30
C GLY A 21 -16.26 -3.72 14.83
N LYS A 22 -16.34 -2.53 15.44
CA LYS A 22 -16.38 -2.37 16.91
C LYS A 22 -17.69 -2.90 17.49
N GLY A 23 -18.85 -2.53 16.93
CA GLY A 23 -20.15 -2.98 17.40
C GLY A 23 -20.34 -4.49 17.30
N ALA A 24 -19.92 -5.09 16.18
CA ALA A 24 -19.97 -6.53 15.99
C ALA A 24 -19.10 -7.28 17.03
N ASN A 25 -17.90 -6.79 17.32
CA ASN A 25 -17.03 -7.41 18.31
C ASN A 25 -17.54 -7.20 19.75
N LEU A 26 -18.11 -6.04 20.09
CA LEU A 26 -18.74 -5.81 21.38
C LEU A 26 -19.93 -6.76 21.59
N ALA A 27 -20.73 -6.97 20.55
CA ALA A 27 -21.83 -7.93 20.60
C ALA A 27 -21.33 -9.35 20.79
N GLU A 28 -20.33 -9.78 20.04
CA GLU A 28 -19.73 -11.11 20.13
C GLU A 28 -19.17 -11.37 21.53
N MET A 29 -18.34 -10.45 22.05
CA MET A 29 -17.77 -10.58 23.40
C MET A 29 -18.85 -10.65 24.50
N THR A 30 -19.93 -9.87 24.35
CA THR A 30 -21.08 -9.93 25.27
C THR A 30 -21.73 -11.30 25.25
N ASN A 31 -21.93 -11.89 24.06
CA ASN A 31 -22.63 -13.16 23.90
C ASN A 31 -21.80 -14.38 24.34
N ILE A 32 -20.47 -14.30 24.26
CA ILE A 32 -19.59 -15.34 24.84
C ILE A 32 -19.33 -15.16 26.33
N GLY A 33 -19.96 -14.16 26.97
CA GLY A 33 -19.95 -13.98 28.42
C GLY A 33 -18.78 -13.21 29.01
N LEU A 34 -18.01 -12.49 28.21
CA LEU A 34 -16.92 -11.65 28.70
C LEU A 34 -17.45 -10.39 29.44
N PRO A 35 -16.65 -9.82 30.36
CA PRO A 35 -17.02 -8.65 31.13
C PRO A 35 -17.01 -7.36 30.28
N VAL A 36 -18.02 -7.21 29.42
CA VAL A 36 -18.20 -6.05 28.55
C VAL A 36 -19.23 -5.12 29.17
N PRO A 37 -18.94 -3.83 29.34
CA PRO A 37 -19.95 -2.87 29.76
C PRO A 37 -21.13 -2.86 28.79
N SER A 38 -22.35 -2.82 29.31
CA SER A 38 -23.58 -2.91 28.52
C SER A 38 -23.72 -1.72 27.56
N GLY A 39 -24.42 -1.93 26.44
CA GLY A 39 -24.61 -0.88 25.47
C GLY A 39 -25.43 -1.31 24.25
N PHE A 40 -25.51 -0.41 23.29
CA PHE A 40 -26.15 -0.64 22.01
C PHE A 40 -25.40 0.04 20.85
N THR A 41 -25.67 -0.42 19.64
CA THR A 41 -25.09 0.12 18.41
C THR A 41 -26.16 0.73 17.54
N VAL A 42 -25.98 1.98 17.12
CA VAL A 42 -26.72 2.63 16.04
C VAL A 42 -26.01 2.30 14.73
N THR A 43 -26.75 1.75 13.77
CA THR A 43 -26.20 1.05 12.61
C THR A 43 -25.57 1.96 11.55
N THR A 44 -24.78 1.35 10.64
CA THR A 44 -24.26 2.01 9.45
C THR A 44 -25.37 2.50 8.52
N ASP A 45 -26.52 1.79 8.49
CA ASP A 45 -27.68 2.19 7.69
C ASP A 45 -28.33 3.47 8.24
N ALA A 46 -28.34 3.64 9.56
CA ALA A 46 -28.76 4.89 10.20
C ALA A 46 -27.83 6.07 9.81
N CYS A 47 -26.53 5.81 9.63
CA CYS A 47 -25.59 6.81 9.15
C CYS A 47 -25.88 7.22 7.69
N ASN A 48 -26.12 6.26 6.81
CA ASN A 48 -26.45 6.54 5.43
C ASN A 48 -27.77 7.34 5.34
N LYS A 49 -28.81 6.91 6.09
CA LYS A 49 -30.06 7.63 6.19
C LYS A 49 -29.89 9.07 6.72
N TYR A 50 -29.04 9.27 7.72
CA TYR A 50 -28.73 10.61 8.24
C TYR A 50 -28.23 11.56 7.14
N TYR A 51 -27.39 11.07 6.22
CA TYR A 51 -26.92 11.88 5.08
C TYR A 51 -28.01 12.09 4.02
N GLU A 52 -28.83 11.08 3.75
CA GLU A 52 -29.97 11.18 2.82
C GLU A 52 -31.02 12.17 3.32
N ASP A 53 -31.30 12.21 4.62
CA ASP A 53 -32.25 13.10 5.28
C ASP A 53 -31.68 14.51 5.57
N GLY A 54 -30.57 14.90 4.90
CA GLY A 54 -29.98 16.25 5.01
C GLY A 54 -29.20 16.51 6.29
N LYS A 55 -28.57 15.48 6.85
CA LYS A 55 -27.79 15.48 8.10
C LYS A 55 -28.65 15.66 9.36
N GLU A 56 -29.83 15.06 9.35
CA GLU A 56 -30.73 14.98 10.51
C GLU A 56 -31.08 13.51 10.81
N LEU A 57 -31.23 13.20 12.10
CA LEU A 57 -31.73 11.89 12.53
C LEU A 57 -33.25 11.85 12.38
N SER A 58 -33.77 10.81 11.72
CA SER A 58 -35.18 10.57 11.61
C SER A 58 -35.81 10.29 12.99
N SER A 59 -37.09 10.60 13.15
CA SER A 59 -37.83 10.29 14.38
C SER A 59 -37.78 8.81 14.74
N GLU A 60 -37.78 7.93 13.72
CA GLU A 60 -37.69 6.49 13.89
C GLU A 60 -36.38 6.06 14.54
N VAL A 61 -35.25 6.63 14.12
CA VAL A 61 -33.90 6.37 14.72
C VAL A 61 -33.88 6.90 16.15
N ILE A 62 -34.38 8.11 16.39
CA ILE A 62 -34.43 8.73 17.73
C ILE A 62 -35.27 7.88 18.70
N ASP A 63 -36.42 7.38 18.26
CA ASP A 63 -37.28 6.55 19.10
C ASP A 63 -36.65 5.19 19.43
N GLN A 64 -35.95 4.57 18.46
CA GLN A 64 -35.19 3.36 18.72
C GLN A 64 -34.01 3.59 19.68
N ILE A 65 -33.34 4.75 19.63
CA ILE A 65 -32.31 5.12 20.60
C ILE A 65 -32.90 5.24 22.00
N LYS A 66 -34.07 5.89 22.16
CA LYS A 66 -34.78 5.99 23.45
C LYS A 66 -35.17 4.63 24.03
N GLU A 67 -35.67 3.74 23.18
CA GLU A 67 -36.05 2.38 23.60
C GLU A 67 -34.83 1.58 24.06
N ALA A 68 -33.70 1.64 23.29
CA ALA A 68 -32.47 0.97 23.64
C ALA A 68 -31.86 1.54 24.93
N LEU A 69 -31.89 2.86 25.12
CA LEU A 69 -31.43 3.52 26.34
C LEU A 69 -32.26 3.04 27.56
N ALA A 70 -33.57 2.97 27.47
CA ALA A 70 -34.42 2.46 28.53
C ALA A 70 -34.10 0.99 28.90
N LYS A 71 -33.78 0.14 27.91
CA LYS A 71 -33.35 -1.22 28.16
C LYS A 71 -31.96 -1.28 28.81
N LEU A 72 -31.05 -0.38 28.42
CA LEU A 72 -29.71 -0.25 29.03
C LEU A 72 -29.83 0.19 30.51
N GLU A 73 -30.70 1.16 30.81
CA GLU A 73 -31.02 1.58 32.19
C GLU A 73 -31.51 0.41 33.04
N ALA A 74 -32.49 -0.34 32.52
CA ALA A 74 -33.06 -1.50 33.23
C ALA A 74 -32.00 -2.57 33.53
N LYS A 75 -31.04 -2.78 32.61
CA LYS A 75 -29.96 -3.78 32.76
C LYS A 75 -28.87 -3.32 33.74
N SER A 76 -28.48 -2.05 33.66
CA SER A 76 -27.43 -1.47 34.52
C SER A 76 -27.89 -1.16 35.94
N GLY A 77 -29.20 -1.01 36.14
CA GLY A 77 -29.76 -0.50 37.40
C GLY A 77 -29.44 0.97 37.66
N LYS A 78 -28.94 1.70 36.64
CA LYS A 78 -28.65 3.14 36.65
C LYS A 78 -29.60 3.84 35.70
N LYS A 79 -29.76 5.15 35.85
CA LYS A 79 -30.66 5.91 34.99
C LYS A 79 -29.95 7.10 34.35
N PHE A 80 -30.13 7.28 33.07
CA PHE A 80 -29.56 8.41 32.32
C PHE A 80 -30.23 9.71 32.71
N GLY A 81 -29.45 10.65 33.19
CA GLY A 81 -29.97 11.90 33.73
C GLY A 81 -30.45 11.85 35.19
N ASP A 82 -30.28 10.73 35.89
CA ASP A 82 -30.61 10.65 37.33
C ASP A 82 -29.52 11.34 38.17
N LYS A 83 -29.95 12.07 39.18
CA LYS A 83 -29.06 12.81 40.09
C LYS A 83 -28.37 11.90 41.11
N THR A 84 -29.01 10.81 41.49
CA THR A 84 -28.55 9.95 42.59
C THR A 84 -27.77 8.71 42.12
N ASN A 85 -28.13 8.13 40.98
CA ASN A 85 -27.46 6.98 40.39
C ASN A 85 -27.34 7.13 38.89
N PRO A 86 -26.53 8.07 38.40
CA PRO A 86 -26.47 8.41 37.00
C PRO A 86 -25.88 7.28 36.18
N LEU A 87 -26.52 6.95 35.04
CA LEU A 87 -25.93 6.22 33.95
C LEU A 87 -25.12 7.22 33.12
N LEU A 88 -23.86 7.06 33.02
CA LEU A 88 -23.02 7.80 32.07
C LEU A 88 -22.64 6.88 30.92
N VAL A 89 -22.55 7.42 29.72
CA VAL A 89 -22.24 6.64 28.52
C VAL A 89 -21.11 7.25 27.70
N SER A 90 -20.43 6.41 26.94
CA SER A 90 -19.55 6.81 25.86
C SER A 90 -20.24 6.67 24.52
N VAL A 91 -19.92 7.55 23.57
CA VAL A 91 -20.38 7.49 22.18
C VAL A 91 -19.14 7.37 21.30
N ARG A 92 -19.00 6.22 20.64
CA ARG A 92 -17.79 5.86 19.88
C ARG A 92 -18.15 5.47 18.45
N SER A 93 -17.36 5.90 17.49
CA SER A 93 -17.44 5.46 16.10
C SER A 93 -17.11 3.97 15.93
N GLY A 94 -17.71 3.35 14.93
CA GLY A 94 -17.51 1.94 14.62
C GLY A 94 -17.68 1.65 13.14
N ALA A 95 -16.69 2.03 12.29
CA ALA A 95 -16.72 1.68 10.86
C ALA A 95 -16.45 0.19 10.64
N ARG A 96 -16.84 -0.34 9.47
CA ARG A 96 -16.59 -1.74 9.07
C ARG A 96 -15.09 -2.05 9.03
N ALA A 97 -14.28 -1.09 8.53
CA ALA A 97 -12.82 -1.16 8.56
C ALA A 97 -12.27 -0.32 9.72
N SER A 98 -11.14 -0.76 10.29
CA SER A 98 -10.46 -0.01 11.35
C SER A 98 -9.84 1.27 10.76
N MET A 99 -10.22 2.42 11.30
CA MET A 99 -9.76 3.75 10.89
C MET A 99 -9.24 4.53 12.12
N PRO A 100 -8.05 4.18 12.64
CA PRO A 100 -7.54 4.75 13.90
C PRO A 100 -7.34 6.25 13.81
N GLY A 101 -7.89 6.99 14.78
CA GLY A 101 -7.74 8.45 14.85
C GLY A 101 -8.50 9.26 13.78
N MET A 102 -9.23 8.58 12.88
CA MET A 102 -9.93 9.26 11.79
C MET A 102 -11.32 9.76 12.18
N MET A 103 -11.93 9.13 13.16
CA MET A 103 -13.29 9.45 13.62
C MET A 103 -13.33 9.70 15.12
N ASP A 104 -14.40 10.34 15.57
CA ASP A 104 -14.49 10.96 16.87
C ASP A 104 -15.12 10.05 17.94
N THR A 105 -14.85 10.38 19.22
CA THR A 105 -15.36 9.71 20.42
C THR A 105 -15.71 10.78 21.45
N VAL A 106 -16.81 10.58 22.17
CA VAL A 106 -17.19 11.43 23.31
C VAL A 106 -17.43 10.52 24.52
N LEU A 107 -16.81 10.84 25.65
CA LEU A 107 -16.91 10.10 26.91
C LEU A 107 -17.71 10.88 27.94
N ASN A 108 -18.18 10.19 28.97
CA ASN A 108 -18.84 10.77 30.13
C ASN A 108 -20.15 11.54 29.84
N LEU A 109 -20.85 11.18 28.74
CA LEU A 109 -22.16 11.81 28.45
C LEU A 109 -23.17 11.50 29.53
N GLY A 110 -24.00 12.48 29.84
CA GLY A 110 -24.99 12.42 30.88
C GLY A 110 -24.67 13.32 32.09
N LEU A 111 -23.41 13.82 32.16
CA LEU A 111 -23.05 14.80 33.19
C LEU A 111 -23.61 16.20 32.87
N ASN A 112 -24.10 16.84 33.90
CA ASN A 112 -24.45 18.25 33.92
C ASN A 112 -24.18 18.81 35.33
N ASP A 113 -24.45 20.08 35.59
CA ASP A 113 -24.09 20.73 36.82
C ASP A 113 -24.74 20.06 38.07
N GLU A 114 -26.03 19.73 37.99
CA GLU A 114 -26.75 19.10 39.11
C GLU A 114 -26.31 17.65 39.34
N ILE A 115 -26.11 16.89 38.25
CA ILE A 115 -25.68 15.50 38.34
C ILE A 115 -24.27 15.42 38.88
N ALA A 116 -23.35 16.29 38.44
CA ALA A 116 -21.99 16.30 38.90
C ALA A 116 -21.88 16.56 40.40
N GLU A 117 -22.67 17.52 40.92
CA GLU A 117 -22.68 17.83 42.36
C GLU A 117 -23.25 16.67 43.19
N SER A 118 -24.43 16.15 42.82
CA SER A 118 -25.09 15.07 43.56
C SER A 118 -24.31 13.76 43.50
N PHE A 119 -23.68 13.45 42.35
CA PHE A 119 -22.88 12.27 42.18
C PHE A 119 -21.57 12.35 42.99
N ALA A 120 -20.93 13.53 43.02
CA ALA A 120 -19.72 13.76 43.82
C ALA A 120 -20.00 13.58 45.31
N GLU A 121 -21.12 14.10 45.82
CA GLU A 121 -21.53 13.89 47.21
C GLU A 121 -21.76 12.41 47.51
N LYS A 122 -22.47 11.68 46.62
CA LYS A 122 -22.81 10.27 46.82
C LYS A 122 -21.60 9.37 46.90
N ILE A 123 -20.63 9.52 45.99
CA ILE A 123 -19.47 8.65 45.94
C ILE A 123 -18.30 9.12 46.82
N GLY A 124 -18.38 10.32 47.35
CA GLY A 124 -17.32 10.92 48.21
C GLY A 124 -16.02 11.21 47.45
N ASN A 125 -16.06 11.33 46.12
CA ASN A 125 -14.88 11.59 45.30
C ASN A 125 -15.16 12.75 44.31
N LYS A 126 -15.20 13.95 44.83
CA LYS A 126 -15.48 15.15 44.07
C LYS A 126 -14.47 15.41 42.95
N ARG A 127 -13.18 15.13 43.22
CA ARG A 127 -12.10 15.31 42.23
C ARG A 127 -12.38 14.47 40.98
N PHE A 128 -12.71 13.19 41.12
CA PHE A 128 -13.01 12.28 40.04
C PHE A 128 -14.20 12.74 39.18
N VAL A 129 -15.29 13.15 39.82
CA VAL A 129 -16.50 13.56 39.10
C VAL A 129 -16.25 14.81 38.28
N TYR A 130 -15.59 15.81 38.86
CA TYR A 130 -15.30 17.06 38.14
C TYR A 130 -14.18 16.92 37.11
N ASP A 131 -13.21 16.01 37.29
CA ASP A 131 -12.28 15.63 36.24
C ASP A 131 -13.01 14.99 35.06
N SER A 132 -13.96 14.09 35.31
CA SER A 132 -14.78 13.48 34.25
C SER A 132 -15.69 14.51 33.56
N TYR A 133 -16.21 15.48 34.30
CA TYR A 133 -17.07 16.52 33.73
C TYR A 133 -16.28 17.51 32.86
N ARG A 134 -15.12 18.00 33.29
CA ARG A 134 -14.28 18.86 32.45
C ARG A 134 -13.86 18.16 31.15
N ARG A 135 -13.48 16.87 31.22
CA ARG A 135 -13.14 16.05 30.05
C ARG A 135 -14.32 15.95 29.09
N PHE A 136 -15.51 15.74 29.61
CA PHE A 136 -16.73 15.70 28.80
C PHE A 136 -16.97 17.04 28.08
N ILE A 137 -16.88 18.16 28.77
CA ILE A 137 -17.04 19.48 28.15
C ILE A 137 -16.02 19.69 27.02
N GLN A 138 -14.76 19.37 27.27
CA GLN A 138 -13.69 19.48 26.29
C GLN A 138 -13.95 18.62 25.04
N MET A 139 -14.28 17.33 25.23
CA MET A 139 -14.56 16.43 24.11
C MET A 139 -15.82 16.84 23.35
N PHE A 140 -16.88 17.25 24.06
CA PHE A 140 -18.12 17.69 23.42
C PHE A 140 -17.89 18.97 22.60
N ALA A 141 -17.11 19.90 23.10
CA ALA A 141 -16.76 21.14 22.40
C ALA A 141 -15.94 20.84 21.13
N ASP A 142 -14.97 19.95 21.22
CA ASP A 142 -14.11 19.58 20.09
C ASP A 142 -14.90 18.80 19.03
N VAL A 143 -15.56 17.72 19.44
CA VAL A 143 -16.21 16.76 18.53
C VAL A 143 -17.55 17.30 17.98
N VAL A 144 -18.37 17.92 18.83
CA VAL A 144 -19.72 18.35 18.43
C VAL A 144 -19.72 19.75 17.80
N LYS A 145 -18.91 20.66 18.35
CA LYS A 145 -18.89 22.07 17.93
C LYS A 145 -17.65 22.42 17.09
N GLY A 146 -16.64 21.57 17.01
CA GLY A 146 -15.39 21.84 16.27
C GLY A 146 -14.45 22.84 16.93
N TYR A 147 -14.56 23.00 18.26
CA TYR A 147 -13.68 23.89 19.01
C TYR A 147 -12.42 23.17 19.47
N ALA A 148 -11.30 23.55 18.91
CA ALA A 148 -10.02 22.85 19.05
C ALA A 148 -9.64 22.55 20.51
N LYS A 149 -9.36 21.31 20.83
CA LYS A 149 -8.92 20.78 22.13
C LYS A 149 -7.80 21.58 22.77
N SER A 150 -6.84 22.08 21.98
CA SER A 150 -5.70 22.87 22.42
C SER A 150 -6.06 24.13 23.23
N LYS A 151 -7.25 24.70 22.99
CA LYS A 151 -7.72 25.85 23.75
C LYS A 151 -8.01 25.50 25.21
N PHE A 152 -8.57 24.34 25.45
CA PHE A 152 -8.81 23.82 26.80
C PHE A 152 -7.51 23.38 27.47
N GLU A 153 -6.57 22.82 26.73
CA GLU A 153 -5.24 22.47 27.26
C GLU A 153 -4.48 23.68 27.75
N THR A 154 -4.57 24.81 27.06
CA THR A 154 -4.00 26.09 27.54
C THR A 154 -4.57 26.50 28.91
N ILE A 155 -5.89 26.36 29.12
CA ILE A 155 -6.52 26.68 30.42
C ILE A 155 -6.01 25.74 31.51
N ILE A 156 -5.85 24.44 31.22
CA ILE A 156 -5.28 23.47 32.17
C ILE A 156 -3.85 23.88 32.55
N ASP A 157 -3.02 24.23 31.58
CA ASP A 157 -1.64 24.59 31.79
C ASP A 157 -1.50 25.88 32.60
N GLU A 158 -2.37 26.86 32.40
CA GLU A 158 -2.43 28.07 33.22
C GLU A 158 -2.74 27.76 34.70
N ILE A 159 -3.68 26.83 34.97
CA ILE A 159 -4.00 26.40 36.34
C ILE A 159 -2.82 25.63 36.95
N LYS A 160 -2.18 24.72 36.20
CA LYS A 160 -0.99 24.00 36.67
C LYS A 160 0.15 24.97 37.05
N VAL A 161 0.41 25.96 36.21
CA VAL A 161 1.41 27.01 36.52
C VAL A 161 1.02 27.78 37.78
N LYS A 162 -0.22 28.22 37.91
CA LYS A 162 -0.73 28.92 39.08
C LYS A 162 -0.59 28.13 40.37
N LYS A 163 -0.74 26.81 40.31
CA LYS A 163 -0.65 25.86 41.43
C LYS A 163 0.77 25.32 41.67
N GLY A 164 1.68 25.48 40.71
CA GLY A 164 3.05 24.99 40.82
C GLY A 164 3.16 23.47 40.66
N VAL A 165 2.22 22.82 39.99
CA VAL A 165 2.17 21.39 39.71
C VAL A 165 2.49 21.10 38.24
N LYS A 166 2.89 19.83 37.93
CA LYS A 166 3.26 19.43 36.56
C LYS A 166 2.19 18.62 35.85
N ASN A 167 1.50 17.77 36.59
CA ASN A 167 0.56 16.81 35.98
C ASN A 167 -0.86 17.15 36.41
N ASP A 168 -1.85 16.79 35.59
CA ASP A 168 -3.28 16.96 35.88
C ASP A 168 -3.70 16.18 37.14
N ILE A 169 -3.02 15.06 37.42
CA ILE A 169 -3.32 14.22 38.58
C ILE A 169 -2.96 14.93 39.92
N ASP A 170 -2.08 15.91 39.87
CA ASP A 170 -1.63 16.67 41.05
C ASP A 170 -2.61 17.80 41.41
N LEU A 171 -3.60 18.09 40.54
CA LEU A 171 -4.66 19.08 40.81
C LEU A 171 -5.69 18.52 41.77
N ASP A 172 -6.12 19.33 42.73
CA ASP A 172 -7.08 18.94 43.76
C ASP A 172 -8.57 19.05 43.29
N GLU A 173 -9.51 18.74 44.19
CA GLU A 173 -10.93 18.77 43.87
C GLU A 173 -11.43 20.19 43.56
N ASN A 174 -10.89 21.19 44.19
CA ASN A 174 -11.27 22.61 43.99
C ASN A 174 -10.74 23.10 42.64
N ASP A 175 -9.55 22.68 42.28
CA ASP A 175 -8.96 23.00 40.98
C ASP A 175 -9.78 22.37 39.85
N MET A 176 -10.29 21.15 40.01
CA MET A 176 -11.16 20.50 39.03
C MET A 176 -12.50 21.23 38.90
N VAL A 177 -13.09 21.73 39.97
CA VAL A 177 -14.29 22.59 39.93
C VAL A 177 -14.01 23.90 39.19
N GLU A 178 -12.87 24.57 39.52
CA GLU A 178 -12.44 25.81 38.85
C GLU A 178 -12.27 25.57 37.34
N LEU A 179 -11.57 24.51 36.95
CA LEU A 179 -11.36 24.12 35.55
C LEU A 179 -12.70 23.87 34.83
N THR A 180 -13.61 23.11 35.43
CA THR A 180 -14.94 22.86 34.88
C THR A 180 -15.70 24.15 34.58
N ASN A 181 -15.65 25.11 35.47
CA ASN A 181 -16.31 26.41 35.28
C ASN A 181 -15.64 27.24 34.17
N LEU A 182 -14.30 27.21 34.09
CA LEU A 182 -13.55 27.88 33.02
C LEU A 182 -13.86 27.24 31.66
N PHE A 183 -13.97 25.91 31.60
CA PHE A 183 -14.33 25.20 30.41
C PHE A 183 -15.72 25.53 29.92
N LYS A 184 -16.73 25.63 30.82
CA LYS A 184 -18.07 26.07 30.45
C LYS A 184 -18.07 27.51 29.92
N SER A 185 -17.28 28.38 30.53
CA SER A 185 -17.13 29.77 30.06
C SER A 185 -16.50 29.84 28.67
N ALA A 186 -15.43 29.07 28.42
CA ALA A 186 -14.79 28.96 27.11
C ALA A 186 -15.74 28.36 26.07
N TYR A 187 -16.51 27.34 26.42
CA TYR A 187 -17.53 26.77 25.55
C TYR A 187 -18.59 27.84 25.16
N LYS A 188 -19.12 28.58 26.14
CA LYS A 188 -20.09 29.65 25.89
C LYS A 188 -19.55 30.75 24.99
N GLU A 189 -18.33 31.17 25.22
CA GLU A 189 -17.64 32.20 24.41
C GLU A 189 -17.52 31.74 22.94
N PHE A 190 -17.16 30.48 22.72
CA PHE A 190 -16.97 29.92 21.39
C PHE A 190 -18.30 29.58 20.71
N ALA A 191 -19.18 28.84 21.38
CA ALA A 191 -20.43 28.34 20.82
C ALA A 191 -21.56 29.36 20.75
N GLY A 192 -21.45 30.45 21.51
CA GLY A 192 -22.51 31.45 21.65
C GLY A 192 -23.72 30.99 22.47
N GLU A 193 -23.64 29.84 23.11
CA GLU A 193 -24.69 29.22 23.92
C GLU A 193 -24.10 28.51 25.15
N ASP A 194 -24.92 28.29 26.17
CA ASP A 194 -24.49 27.54 27.35
C ASP A 194 -24.23 26.06 27.01
N PHE A 195 -23.32 25.40 27.75
CA PHE A 195 -23.11 23.97 27.63
C PHE A 195 -24.42 23.20 27.90
N PRO A 196 -24.84 22.25 27.02
CA PRO A 196 -26.13 21.61 27.12
C PRO A 196 -26.26 20.83 28.44
N GLN A 197 -27.32 21.13 29.20
CA GLN A 197 -27.59 20.53 30.51
C GLN A 197 -28.60 19.36 30.44
N GLU A 198 -29.25 19.15 29.30
CA GLU A 198 -30.20 18.06 29.11
C GLU A 198 -29.48 16.83 28.52
N PRO A 199 -29.37 15.68 29.26
CA PRO A 199 -28.55 14.54 28.88
C PRO A 199 -28.94 13.91 27.54
N PHE A 200 -30.22 13.80 27.23
CA PHE A 200 -30.66 13.19 25.97
C PHE A 200 -30.28 14.05 24.76
N THR A 201 -30.33 15.37 24.89
CA THR A 201 -29.82 16.32 23.88
C THR A 201 -28.32 16.12 23.64
N GLN A 202 -27.55 15.96 24.73
CA GLN A 202 -26.10 15.66 24.64
C GLN A 202 -25.87 14.38 23.82
N LEU A 203 -26.64 13.32 24.10
CA LEU A 203 -26.53 12.04 23.42
C LEU A 203 -26.82 12.15 21.92
N ILE A 204 -27.91 12.78 21.54
CA ILE A 204 -28.32 12.94 20.14
C ILE A 204 -27.29 13.77 19.36
N GLU A 205 -26.81 14.87 19.95
CA GLU A 205 -25.80 15.70 19.29
C GLU A 205 -24.45 14.97 19.14
N ALA A 206 -24.06 14.13 20.10
CA ALA A 206 -22.87 13.29 19.99
C ALA A 206 -23.01 12.21 18.89
N VAL A 207 -24.19 11.57 18.78
CA VAL A 207 -24.46 10.60 17.69
C VAL A 207 -24.36 11.27 16.33
N LYS A 208 -25.00 12.44 16.16
CA LYS A 208 -24.88 13.24 14.92
C LYS A 208 -23.44 13.62 14.61
N ALA A 209 -22.66 14.02 15.62
CA ALA A 209 -21.26 14.40 15.44
C ALA A 209 -20.40 13.22 14.96
N VAL A 210 -20.59 12.02 15.53
CA VAL A 210 -19.88 10.83 15.07
C VAL A 210 -20.27 10.47 13.63
N PHE A 211 -21.54 10.59 13.25
CA PHE A 211 -21.92 10.41 11.84
C PHE A 211 -21.28 11.45 10.92
N ARG A 212 -21.21 12.73 11.33
CA ARG A 212 -20.50 13.77 10.56
C ARG A 212 -19.03 13.46 10.38
N SER A 213 -18.38 12.86 11.37
CA SER A 213 -16.94 12.54 11.31
C SER A 213 -16.59 11.53 10.22
N TRP A 214 -17.54 10.72 9.71
CA TRP A 214 -17.34 9.86 8.55
C TRP A 214 -16.88 10.63 7.32
N ASN A 215 -17.37 11.85 7.11
CA ASN A 215 -17.04 12.70 5.98
C ASN A 215 -16.18 13.91 6.34
N ASN A 216 -15.38 13.85 7.42
CA ASN A 216 -14.32 14.82 7.65
C ASN A 216 -13.14 14.56 6.68
N GLU A 217 -12.31 15.58 6.43
CA GLU A 217 -11.22 15.53 5.43
C GLU A 217 -10.23 14.36 5.69
N ARG A 218 -9.84 14.17 6.96
CA ARG A 218 -8.92 13.08 7.35
C ARG A 218 -9.52 11.69 7.11
N ALA A 219 -10.83 11.51 7.36
CA ALA A 219 -11.52 10.24 7.13
C ALA A 219 -11.70 9.96 5.63
N ILE A 220 -12.03 10.98 4.84
CA ILE A 220 -12.12 10.88 3.37
C ILE A 220 -10.75 10.48 2.79
N TYR A 221 -9.69 11.17 3.20
CA TYR A 221 -8.33 10.87 2.75
C TYR A 221 -7.93 9.44 3.12
N TYR A 222 -8.15 9.03 4.38
CA TYR A 222 -7.82 7.68 4.84
C TYR A 222 -8.57 6.60 4.06
N ARG A 223 -9.88 6.79 3.82
CA ARG A 223 -10.66 5.84 3.02
C ARG A 223 -10.11 5.68 1.62
N ARG A 224 -9.75 6.78 0.97
CA ARG A 224 -9.18 6.78 -0.37
C ARG A 224 -7.89 5.95 -0.46
N ILE A 225 -6.95 6.14 0.45
CA ILE A 225 -5.67 5.42 0.43
C ILE A 225 -5.77 3.95 0.85
N ASN A 226 -6.88 3.56 1.51
CA ASN A 226 -7.12 2.20 1.99
C ASN A 226 -8.24 1.48 1.23
N ASP A 227 -8.67 2.01 0.08
CA ASP A 227 -9.72 1.42 -0.77
C ASP A 227 -11.04 1.13 -0.02
N ILE A 228 -11.44 2.02 0.91
CA ILE A 228 -12.68 1.89 1.70
C ILE A 228 -13.81 2.67 1.03
N PRO A 229 -14.90 2.00 0.58
CA PRO A 229 -16.02 2.67 -0.07
C PRO A 229 -16.72 3.69 0.84
N SER A 230 -17.04 4.86 0.32
CA SER A 230 -17.73 5.92 1.06
C SER A 230 -19.18 5.53 1.44
N SER A 231 -19.79 4.63 0.67
CA SER A 231 -21.15 4.10 0.91
C SER A 231 -21.27 3.20 2.14
N TRP A 232 -20.17 2.79 2.76
CA TRP A 232 -20.23 1.92 3.93
C TRP A 232 -20.80 2.60 5.17
N GLY A 233 -20.61 3.90 5.33
CA GLY A 233 -20.98 4.62 6.53
C GLY A 233 -20.20 4.19 7.77
N THR A 234 -20.56 4.75 8.93
CA THR A 234 -20.05 4.34 10.23
C THR A 234 -21.22 4.01 11.18
N ALA A 235 -21.01 3.00 12.03
CA ALA A 235 -21.91 2.78 13.17
C ALA A 235 -21.49 3.67 14.35
N VAL A 236 -22.38 3.82 15.31
CA VAL A 236 -22.13 4.49 16.59
C VAL A 236 -22.43 3.52 17.73
N ASN A 237 -21.44 3.31 18.60
CA ASN A 237 -21.59 2.49 19.79
C ASN A 237 -21.83 3.38 21.02
N VAL A 238 -22.97 3.22 21.67
CA VAL A 238 -23.33 3.84 22.95
C VAL A 238 -23.12 2.80 24.03
N GLN A 239 -22.18 3.04 24.95
CA GLN A 239 -21.75 2.05 25.92
C GLN A 239 -21.69 2.68 27.32
N GLU A 240 -22.14 1.94 28.33
CA GLU A 240 -22.00 2.33 29.74
C GLU A 240 -20.56 2.62 30.08
N MET A 241 -20.32 3.73 30.79
CA MET A 241 -18.98 4.09 31.26
C MET A 241 -18.53 3.20 32.39
N VAL A 242 -17.25 2.83 32.37
CA VAL A 242 -16.48 2.26 33.46
C VAL A 242 -15.24 3.14 33.67
N TYR A 243 -14.76 3.25 34.91
CA TYR A 243 -13.85 4.34 35.29
C TYR A 243 -12.49 3.81 35.76
N GLY A 244 -11.48 3.99 34.91
CA GLY A 244 -10.09 3.72 35.27
C GLY A 244 -9.46 4.80 36.15
N ASN A 245 -10.12 5.95 36.33
CA ASN A 245 -9.66 7.10 37.11
C ASN A 245 -10.41 7.27 38.44
N SER A 246 -11.04 6.24 38.94
CA SER A 246 -11.79 6.30 40.23
C SER A 246 -10.89 6.12 41.46
N GLY A 247 -9.62 5.77 41.30
CA GLY A 247 -8.66 5.62 42.39
C GLY A 247 -7.53 4.66 42.08
N GLU A 248 -6.73 4.32 43.10
CA GLU A 248 -5.50 3.53 42.98
C GLU A 248 -5.75 2.06 42.62
N ASN A 249 -6.97 1.54 42.85
CA ASN A 249 -7.38 0.19 42.44
C ASN A 249 -8.02 0.16 41.05
N SER A 250 -7.88 1.24 40.31
CA SER A 250 -8.49 1.43 38.99
C SER A 250 -7.41 1.81 37.99
N GLY A 251 -7.65 1.49 36.73
CA GLY A 251 -6.71 1.77 35.65
C GLY A 251 -7.27 1.46 34.30
N THR A 252 -6.52 1.74 33.29
CA THR A 252 -6.89 1.45 31.89
C THR A 252 -5.66 1.09 31.09
N GLY A 253 -5.84 0.31 30.02
CA GLY A 253 -4.71 -0.09 29.20
C GLY A 253 -5.12 -0.66 27.83
N VAL A 254 -4.08 -0.90 27.05
CA VAL A 254 -4.15 -1.56 25.75
C VAL A 254 -3.16 -2.70 25.72
N ALA A 255 -3.59 -3.86 25.29
CA ALA A 255 -2.69 -5.00 25.17
C ALA A 255 -3.05 -5.91 23.99
N PHE A 256 -2.01 -6.59 23.51
CA PHE A 256 -2.08 -7.58 22.44
C PHE A 256 -1.87 -8.98 23.01
N THR A 257 -2.52 -9.97 22.46
CA THR A 257 -2.33 -11.38 22.82
C THR A 257 -0.96 -11.91 22.43
N ARG A 258 -0.34 -11.30 21.42
CA ARG A 258 1.03 -11.58 20.96
C ARG A 258 1.76 -10.26 20.69
N ASN A 259 3.08 -10.29 20.70
CA ASN A 259 3.86 -9.09 20.37
C ASN A 259 3.62 -8.65 18.92
N PRO A 260 3.06 -7.46 18.66
CA PRO A 260 2.71 -7.00 17.32
C PRO A 260 3.93 -6.69 16.43
N ALA A 261 5.12 -6.54 17.02
CA ALA A 261 6.35 -6.30 16.27
C ALA A 261 7.03 -7.62 15.84
N THR A 262 7.01 -8.65 16.70
CA THR A 262 7.76 -9.90 16.48
C THR A 262 6.88 -11.12 16.23
N GLY A 263 5.60 -11.10 16.61
CA GLY A 263 4.70 -12.27 16.56
C GLY A 263 4.85 -13.23 17.73
N GLU A 264 5.76 -12.96 18.68
CA GLU A 264 5.99 -13.82 19.85
C GLU A 264 4.72 -13.99 20.69
N LYS A 265 4.42 -15.21 21.11
CA LYS A 265 3.25 -15.56 21.91
C LYS A 265 3.45 -15.16 23.37
N ALA A 266 3.31 -13.86 23.63
CA ALA A 266 3.36 -13.28 24.97
C ALA A 266 2.46 -12.04 24.99
N LEU A 267 1.72 -11.85 26.10
CA LEU A 267 0.96 -10.61 26.30
C LEU A 267 1.88 -9.40 26.18
N PHE A 268 1.54 -8.49 25.33
CA PHE A 268 2.31 -7.28 25.05
C PHE A 268 1.40 -6.05 25.15
N GLY A 269 1.73 -5.10 25.99
CA GLY A 269 0.89 -3.92 26.16
C GLY A 269 1.31 -3.04 27.32
N GLU A 270 0.49 -2.02 27.56
CA GLU A 270 0.75 -0.96 28.53
C GLU A 270 -0.54 -0.59 29.25
N TYR A 271 -0.41 -0.14 30.49
CA TYR A 271 -1.50 0.36 31.30
C TYR A 271 -1.08 1.54 32.18
N LEU A 272 -2.07 2.30 32.62
CA LEU A 272 -1.94 3.38 33.60
C LEU A 272 -2.92 3.15 34.75
N ILE A 273 -2.42 3.29 35.98
CA ILE A 273 -3.26 3.36 37.18
C ILE A 273 -3.86 4.75 37.31
N ASN A 274 -5.08 4.81 37.82
CA ASN A 274 -5.84 6.04 38.02
C ASN A 274 -5.84 6.93 36.76
N ALA A 275 -6.36 6.41 35.65
CA ALA A 275 -6.35 7.05 34.32
C ALA A 275 -7.57 6.65 33.49
N GLN A 276 -7.97 7.50 32.55
CA GLN A 276 -8.90 7.16 31.48
C GLN A 276 -8.15 6.72 30.19
N GLY A 277 -8.83 6.02 29.27
CA GLY A 277 -8.24 5.45 28.09
C GLY A 277 -7.48 6.44 27.20
N GLU A 278 -7.93 7.69 27.16
CA GLU A 278 -7.25 8.76 26.41
C GLU A 278 -5.86 9.11 26.96
N ASP A 279 -5.65 8.94 28.27
CA ASP A 279 -4.38 9.26 28.95
C ASP A 279 -3.25 8.31 28.50
N VAL A 280 -3.58 7.07 28.16
CA VAL A 280 -2.62 6.08 27.66
C VAL A 280 -2.11 6.48 26.27
N VAL A 281 -3.02 7.01 25.43
CA VAL A 281 -2.70 7.37 24.05
C VAL A 281 -2.07 8.76 23.95
N ALA A 282 -2.45 9.67 24.84
CA ALA A 282 -1.96 11.07 24.80
C ALA A 282 -0.47 11.21 25.16
N GLY A 283 0.15 10.20 25.79
CA GLY A 283 1.57 10.22 26.15
C GLY A 283 1.94 11.23 27.25
N ILE A 284 0.96 11.75 27.99
CA ILE A 284 1.17 12.73 29.08
C ILE A 284 1.86 12.06 30.27
N ARG A 285 1.53 10.79 30.52
CA ARG A 285 2.13 9.94 31.56
C ARG A 285 2.80 8.76 30.90
N THR A 286 3.94 8.28 31.45
CA THR A 286 4.61 7.07 30.97
C THR A 286 3.83 5.84 31.45
N PRO A 287 3.28 5.02 30.54
CA PRO A 287 2.57 3.80 30.91
C PRO A 287 3.52 2.73 31.46
N SER A 288 2.99 1.85 32.31
CA SER A 288 3.68 0.66 32.78
C SER A 288 3.46 -0.51 31.82
N PRO A 289 4.47 -1.37 31.58
CA PRO A 289 4.31 -2.58 30.80
C PRO A 289 3.26 -3.52 31.42
N ILE A 290 2.42 -4.16 30.59
CA ILE A 290 1.34 -5.06 31.07
C ILE A 290 1.86 -6.17 31.98
N ALA A 291 3.11 -6.62 31.82
CA ALA A 291 3.74 -7.64 32.65
C ALA A 291 3.83 -7.25 34.13
N THR A 292 3.94 -5.95 34.45
CA THR A 292 4.02 -5.46 35.83
C THR A 292 2.68 -5.56 36.55
N LEU A 293 1.57 -5.60 35.82
CA LEU A 293 0.24 -5.81 36.40
C LEU A 293 0.15 -7.16 37.18
N LYS A 294 0.95 -8.15 36.80
CA LYS A 294 1.07 -9.43 37.51
C LYS A 294 1.49 -9.26 38.96
N THR A 295 2.28 -8.24 39.26
CA THR A 295 2.73 -7.94 40.63
C THR A 295 1.79 -6.96 41.33
N GLU A 296 1.28 -5.98 40.61
CA GLU A 296 0.43 -4.93 41.19
C GLU A 296 -1.02 -5.39 41.45
N MET A 297 -1.62 -6.12 40.47
CA MET A 297 -2.98 -6.66 40.58
C MET A 297 -3.03 -8.11 40.07
N PRO A 298 -2.47 -9.09 40.79
CA PRO A 298 -2.32 -10.48 40.31
C PRO A 298 -3.60 -11.14 39.81
N LYS A 299 -4.71 -10.96 40.52
CA LYS A 299 -6.01 -11.53 40.15
C LYS A 299 -6.54 -10.95 38.84
N VAL A 300 -6.41 -9.65 38.65
CA VAL A 300 -6.83 -8.94 37.43
C VAL A 300 -5.97 -9.40 36.24
N TYR A 301 -4.65 -9.56 36.47
CA TYR A 301 -3.74 -10.05 35.44
C TYR A 301 -4.09 -11.51 35.01
N GLU A 302 -4.38 -12.39 35.94
CA GLU A 302 -4.76 -13.77 35.65
C GLU A 302 -6.08 -13.86 34.89
N GLU A 303 -7.09 -13.07 35.29
CA GLU A 303 -8.36 -12.95 34.59
C GLU A 303 -8.15 -12.40 33.16
N PHE A 304 -7.35 -11.31 33.00
CA PHE A 304 -7.04 -10.72 31.71
C PHE A 304 -6.30 -11.68 30.79
N ALA A 305 -5.31 -12.42 31.30
CA ALA A 305 -4.57 -13.42 30.53
C ALA A 305 -5.47 -14.56 30.05
N SER A 306 -6.43 -15.01 30.89
CA SER A 306 -7.43 -15.99 30.49
C SER A 306 -8.35 -15.50 29.39
N ILE A 307 -8.87 -14.27 29.51
CA ILE A 307 -9.71 -13.64 28.50
C ILE A 307 -8.93 -13.44 27.19
N ALA A 308 -7.68 -13.02 27.24
CA ALA A 308 -6.83 -12.85 26.07
C ALA A 308 -6.66 -14.16 25.30
N GLN A 309 -6.41 -15.27 26.01
CA GLN A 309 -6.32 -16.58 25.38
C GLN A 309 -7.67 -17.04 24.80
N GLU A 310 -8.78 -16.80 25.50
CA GLU A 310 -10.14 -17.11 25.02
C GLU A 310 -10.46 -16.34 23.74
N LEU A 311 -10.16 -15.05 23.68
CA LEU A 311 -10.37 -14.20 22.50
C LEU A 311 -9.51 -14.66 21.33
N GLU A 312 -8.23 -14.96 21.53
CA GLU A 312 -7.36 -15.48 20.47
C GLU A 312 -7.88 -16.80 19.91
N ASN A 313 -8.32 -17.72 20.77
CA ASN A 313 -8.90 -18.99 20.36
C ASN A 313 -10.22 -18.81 19.60
N HIS A 314 -11.08 -17.88 20.06
CA HIS A 314 -12.39 -17.63 19.47
C HIS A 314 -12.28 -16.96 18.06
N TYR A 315 -11.43 -15.97 17.94
CA TYR A 315 -11.22 -15.25 16.67
C TYR A 315 -10.18 -15.93 15.76
N LYS A 316 -9.42 -16.91 16.28
CA LYS A 316 -8.35 -17.60 15.56
C LYS A 316 -7.31 -16.64 14.97
N ASP A 317 -7.05 -15.56 15.66
CA ASP A 317 -6.09 -14.53 15.30
C ASP A 317 -5.65 -13.77 16.54
N MET A 318 -4.42 -13.20 16.52
CA MET A 318 -3.98 -12.33 17.59
C MET A 318 -4.92 -11.13 17.74
N GLN A 319 -5.20 -10.78 18.98
CA GLN A 319 -6.13 -9.72 19.32
C GLN A 319 -5.43 -8.50 19.93
N ASP A 320 -5.95 -7.34 19.61
CA ASP A 320 -5.67 -6.04 20.20
C ASP A 320 -6.88 -5.68 21.08
N MET A 321 -6.66 -5.48 22.37
CA MET A 321 -7.69 -5.33 23.38
C MET A 321 -7.54 -4.02 24.13
N GLU A 322 -8.65 -3.29 24.28
CA GLU A 322 -8.74 -2.16 25.21
C GLU A 322 -9.46 -2.61 26.47
N PHE A 323 -8.92 -2.33 27.65
CA PHE A 323 -9.51 -2.73 28.90
C PHE A 323 -9.47 -1.61 29.94
N THR A 324 -10.38 -1.70 30.89
CA THR A 324 -10.43 -0.82 32.08
C THR A 324 -10.62 -1.66 33.33
N ILE A 325 -9.95 -1.28 34.40
CA ILE A 325 -10.08 -1.83 35.73
C ILE A 325 -10.81 -0.77 36.58
N GLU A 326 -11.96 -1.09 37.11
CA GLU A 326 -12.70 -0.23 38.04
C GLU A 326 -12.82 -0.92 39.39
N ASP A 327 -12.20 -0.37 40.42
CA ASP A 327 -12.18 -0.92 41.77
C ASP A 327 -11.82 -2.42 41.83
N GLY A 328 -10.78 -2.79 41.11
CA GLY A 328 -10.30 -4.17 41.02
C GLY A 328 -11.11 -5.12 40.13
N LYS A 329 -12.13 -4.63 39.42
CA LYS A 329 -12.89 -5.40 38.44
C LYS A 329 -12.44 -5.08 37.03
N LEU A 330 -12.21 -6.12 36.24
CA LEU A 330 -11.80 -6.02 34.87
C LEU A 330 -13.00 -5.87 33.93
N PHE A 331 -12.88 -5.00 32.93
CA PHE A 331 -13.81 -4.82 31.82
C PHE A 331 -13.07 -4.75 30.51
N ILE A 332 -13.59 -5.43 29.47
CA ILE A 332 -13.07 -5.37 28.11
C ILE A 332 -13.94 -4.38 27.32
N LEU A 333 -13.30 -3.30 26.85
CA LEU A 333 -13.99 -2.22 26.12
C LEU A 333 -14.03 -2.44 24.63
N GLN A 334 -13.03 -3.15 24.08
CA GLN A 334 -12.90 -3.42 22.67
C GLN A 334 -11.96 -4.59 22.44
N THR A 335 -12.23 -5.37 21.39
CA THR A 335 -11.27 -6.28 20.77
C THR A 335 -11.28 -6.09 19.26
N ARG A 336 -10.15 -6.35 18.65
CA ARG A 336 -9.99 -6.39 17.18
C ARG A 336 -8.79 -7.25 16.82
N ASN A 337 -8.74 -7.70 15.57
CA ASN A 337 -7.54 -8.37 15.08
C ASN A 337 -6.36 -7.40 15.18
N GLY A 338 -5.29 -7.84 15.80
CA GLY A 338 -4.13 -7.00 16.11
C GLY A 338 -3.43 -6.51 14.85
N LYS A 339 -3.28 -5.18 14.72
CA LYS A 339 -2.37 -4.60 13.74
C LYS A 339 -0.95 -4.98 14.10
N ARG A 340 -0.19 -5.41 13.11
CA ARG A 340 1.14 -6.01 13.31
C ARG A 340 2.05 -5.74 12.14
N THR A 341 3.34 -5.87 12.34
CA THR A 341 4.33 -5.82 11.28
C THR A 341 4.15 -6.99 10.31
N ALA A 342 4.69 -6.86 9.11
CA ALA A 342 4.68 -7.94 8.12
C ALA A 342 5.36 -9.21 8.64
N SER A 343 6.47 -9.06 9.35
CA SER A 343 7.19 -10.19 9.97
C SER A 343 6.33 -10.90 11.02
N ALA A 344 5.68 -10.13 11.90
CA ALA A 344 4.76 -10.69 12.89
C ALA A 344 3.54 -11.35 12.23
N ALA A 345 3.01 -10.78 11.12
CA ALA A 345 1.87 -11.36 10.41
C ALA A 345 2.19 -12.77 9.88
N VAL A 346 3.35 -12.94 9.24
CA VAL A 346 3.81 -14.24 8.73
C VAL A 346 4.06 -15.21 9.88
N LYS A 347 4.79 -14.78 10.92
CA LYS A 347 5.08 -15.63 12.07
C LYS A 347 3.80 -16.11 12.77
N VAL A 348 2.86 -15.20 13.04
CA VAL A 348 1.58 -15.53 13.69
C VAL A 348 0.79 -16.53 12.86
N ALA A 349 0.72 -16.32 11.52
CA ALA A 349 0.03 -17.23 10.62
C ALA A 349 0.64 -18.66 10.68
N VAL A 350 1.98 -18.76 10.67
CA VAL A 350 2.69 -20.05 10.77
C VAL A 350 2.47 -20.68 12.14
N ASP A 351 2.59 -19.92 13.22
CA ASP A 351 2.39 -20.42 14.59
C ASP A 351 0.97 -20.97 14.79
N LEU A 352 -0.06 -20.25 14.30
CA LEU A 352 -1.46 -20.68 14.44
C LEU A 352 -1.76 -21.99 13.69
N VAL A 353 -1.11 -22.24 12.56
CA VAL A 353 -1.19 -23.53 11.86
C VAL A 353 -0.48 -24.63 12.67
N ASN A 354 0.71 -24.36 13.20
CA ASN A 354 1.45 -25.29 14.02
C ASN A 354 0.72 -25.61 15.35
N GLU A 355 -0.06 -24.67 15.87
CA GLU A 355 -0.93 -24.83 17.03
C GLU A 355 -2.27 -25.50 16.68
N GLU A 356 -2.48 -25.95 15.44
CA GLU A 356 -3.71 -26.60 14.95
C GLU A 356 -4.98 -25.73 15.10
N MET A 357 -4.82 -24.40 15.19
CA MET A 357 -5.93 -23.46 15.33
C MET A 357 -6.58 -23.10 14.00
N ILE A 358 -5.80 -23.05 12.92
CA ILE A 358 -6.23 -22.70 11.56
C ILE A 358 -5.61 -23.67 10.54
N THR A 359 -6.22 -23.71 9.36
CA THR A 359 -5.67 -24.44 8.20
C THR A 359 -4.61 -23.61 7.49
N LYS A 360 -3.84 -24.24 6.59
CA LYS A 360 -2.89 -23.54 5.72
C LYS A 360 -3.59 -22.51 4.84
N GLU A 361 -4.77 -22.83 4.30
CA GLU A 361 -5.55 -21.92 3.48
C GLU A 361 -6.04 -20.70 4.29
N GLU A 362 -6.50 -20.91 5.50
CA GLU A 362 -6.87 -19.82 6.41
C GLU A 362 -5.67 -18.92 6.71
N ALA A 363 -4.48 -19.50 6.95
CA ALA A 363 -3.24 -18.76 7.16
C ALA A 363 -2.86 -17.90 5.94
N VAL A 364 -2.97 -18.45 4.73
CA VAL A 364 -2.71 -17.73 3.47
C VAL A 364 -3.68 -16.55 3.30
N LEU A 365 -4.95 -16.72 3.68
CA LEU A 365 -5.95 -15.65 3.64
C LEU A 365 -5.74 -14.57 4.73
N MET A 366 -5.02 -14.88 5.81
CA MET A 366 -4.80 -13.98 6.94
C MET A 366 -3.81 -12.86 6.65
N VAL A 367 -2.83 -13.08 5.78
CA VAL A 367 -1.79 -12.11 5.44
C VAL A 367 -2.15 -11.33 4.19
N ASP A 368 -2.11 -9.99 4.27
CA ASP A 368 -2.30 -9.14 3.10
C ASP A 368 -1.05 -9.20 2.20
N PRO A 369 -1.20 -9.52 0.90
CA PRO A 369 -0.07 -9.56 -0.03
C PRO A 369 0.77 -8.28 -0.04
N LYS A 370 0.16 -7.10 0.10
CA LYS A 370 0.87 -5.81 0.13
C LYS A 370 1.85 -5.70 1.31
N GLN A 371 1.57 -6.38 2.43
CA GLN A 371 2.46 -6.36 3.59
C GLN A 371 3.80 -7.03 3.32
N LEU A 372 3.84 -8.03 2.43
CA LEU A 372 5.09 -8.74 2.11
C LEU A 372 6.17 -7.82 1.54
N ASP A 373 5.78 -6.73 0.92
CA ASP A 373 6.70 -5.75 0.33
C ASP A 373 7.75 -5.25 1.36
N ALA A 374 7.28 -4.99 2.58
CA ALA A 374 8.14 -4.55 3.68
C ALA A 374 9.20 -5.58 4.12
N LEU A 375 8.98 -6.87 3.85
CA LEU A 375 9.94 -7.95 4.21
C LEU A 375 11.07 -8.10 3.20
N LEU A 376 10.94 -7.53 2.03
CA LEU A 376 11.85 -7.72 0.90
C LEU A 376 12.90 -6.62 0.78
N HIS A 377 12.77 -5.56 1.58
CA HIS A 377 13.60 -4.37 1.51
C HIS A 377 14.27 -4.05 2.85
N PRO A 378 15.46 -3.42 2.85
CA PRO A 378 16.05 -2.87 4.06
C PRO A 378 15.13 -1.86 4.73
N THR A 379 15.16 -1.77 6.05
CA THR A 379 14.38 -0.80 6.84
C THR A 379 15.28 -0.05 7.81
N PHE A 380 14.84 1.09 8.33
CA PHE A 380 15.52 1.74 9.44
C PHE A 380 15.20 1.06 10.76
N THR A 381 16.16 1.07 11.69
CA THR A 381 15.90 0.59 13.06
C THR A 381 14.88 1.49 13.76
N ALA A 382 14.07 0.92 14.65
CA ALA A 382 13.06 1.67 15.40
C ALA A 382 13.68 2.83 16.21
N GLU A 383 14.88 2.62 16.73
CA GLU A 383 15.63 3.65 17.48
C GLU A 383 16.08 4.79 16.56
N SER A 384 16.58 4.49 15.37
CA SER A 384 16.93 5.50 14.36
C SER A 384 15.73 6.35 13.95
N ILE A 385 14.57 5.74 13.74
CA ILE A 385 13.34 6.46 13.38
C ILE A 385 12.91 7.39 14.51
N LYS A 386 12.93 6.89 15.75
CA LYS A 386 12.52 7.67 16.93
C LYS A 386 13.39 8.91 17.14
N ASN A 387 14.68 8.79 16.89
CA ASN A 387 15.67 9.87 17.07
C ASN A 387 15.88 10.70 15.79
N GLY A 388 15.37 10.27 14.65
CA GLY A 388 15.55 10.90 13.36
C GLY A 388 14.71 12.17 13.20
N LYS A 389 15.32 13.24 12.68
CA LYS A 389 14.62 14.47 12.34
C LYS A 389 14.07 14.39 10.93
N VAL A 390 12.73 14.35 10.77
CA VAL A 390 12.07 14.49 9.46
C VAL A 390 12.23 15.92 8.97
N VAL A 391 12.74 16.10 7.76
CA VAL A 391 12.99 17.41 7.13
C VAL A 391 12.13 17.67 5.90
N ALA A 392 11.57 16.63 5.28
CA ALA A 392 10.62 16.74 4.18
C ALA A 392 9.82 15.44 4.03
N GLU A 393 8.76 15.49 3.21
CA GLU A 393 7.95 14.34 2.84
C GLU A 393 7.66 14.36 1.33
N GLY A 394 7.55 13.17 0.74
CA GLY A 394 7.13 12.94 -0.64
C GLY A 394 6.25 11.69 -0.73
N LEU A 395 6.08 11.18 -1.93
CA LEU A 395 5.33 9.95 -2.16
C LEU A 395 6.21 8.72 -1.88
N ALA A 396 5.65 7.73 -1.21
CA ALA A 396 6.25 6.42 -0.97
C ALA A 396 6.31 5.62 -2.28
N ALA A 397 7.26 5.96 -3.14
CA ALA A 397 7.29 5.52 -4.53
C ALA A 397 7.88 4.12 -4.73
N SER A 398 8.90 3.75 -3.96
CA SER A 398 9.46 2.39 -3.92
C SER A 398 9.92 2.10 -2.50
N PRO A 399 9.50 0.96 -1.91
CA PRO A 399 9.73 0.68 -0.49
C PRO A 399 11.21 0.48 -0.14
N GLY A 400 11.48 0.50 1.17
CA GLY A 400 12.80 0.32 1.72
C GLY A 400 13.37 1.57 2.36
N ALA A 401 14.54 1.43 2.95
CA ALA A 401 15.33 2.48 3.53
C ALA A 401 16.59 2.76 2.70
N GLY A 402 16.90 4.02 2.49
CA GLY A 402 18.13 4.44 1.81
C GLY A 402 18.84 5.54 2.58
N SER A 403 20.11 5.36 2.91
CA SER A 403 20.92 6.37 3.56
C SER A 403 22.23 6.57 2.80
N GLY A 404 22.56 7.80 2.47
CA GLY A 404 23.77 8.10 1.70
C GLY A 404 24.06 9.58 1.57
N LYS A 405 25.18 9.88 0.95
CA LYS A 405 25.55 11.24 0.59
C LYS A 405 24.79 11.70 -0.64
N ILE A 406 24.36 12.95 -0.63
CA ILE A 406 23.59 13.57 -1.71
C ILE A 406 24.47 13.80 -2.92
N TYR A 407 24.03 13.34 -4.10
CA TYR A 407 24.61 13.70 -5.40
C TYR A 407 23.50 13.98 -6.40
N PHE A 408 23.75 14.94 -7.31
CA PHE A 408 22.76 15.45 -8.23
C PHE A 408 22.88 14.90 -9.66
N THR A 409 23.93 14.12 -9.94
CA THR A 409 24.12 13.49 -11.26
C THR A 409 24.35 11.99 -11.12
N ALA A 410 23.85 11.23 -12.11
CA ALA A 410 24.09 9.80 -12.20
C ALA A 410 25.60 9.46 -12.25
N SER A 411 26.38 10.27 -12.97
CA SER A 411 27.83 10.09 -13.10
C SER A 411 28.56 10.19 -11.77
N ASP A 412 28.20 11.18 -10.93
CA ASP A 412 28.81 11.35 -9.60
C ASP A 412 28.49 10.16 -8.69
N VAL A 413 27.26 9.63 -8.74
CA VAL A 413 26.84 8.45 -7.96
C VAL A 413 27.63 7.21 -8.39
N ILE A 414 27.79 6.98 -9.69
CA ILE A 414 28.54 5.85 -10.24
C ILE A 414 30.02 5.92 -9.83
N GLU A 415 30.62 7.11 -9.92
CA GLU A 415 32.01 7.31 -9.52
C GLU A 415 32.22 7.06 -8.02
N ASN A 416 31.29 7.57 -7.20
CA ASN A 416 31.36 7.40 -5.75
C ASN A 416 31.14 5.94 -5.33
N LYS A 417 30.29 5.19 -6.01
CA LYS A 417 30.16 3.75 -5.78
C LYS A 417 31.48 3.01 -6.00
N LYS A 418 32.24 3.37 -7.04
CA LYS A 418 33.59 2.80 -7.28
C LYS A 418 34.56 3.10 -6.13
N LYS A 419 34.33 4.21 -5.41
CA LYS A 419 35.11 4.63 -4.22
C LYS A 419 34.57 4.03 -2.92
N GLY A 420 33.51 3.22 -2.95
CA GLY A 420 32.87 2.63 -1.77
C GLY A 420 32.04 3.63 -0.96
N ILE A 421 31.60 4.74 -1.56
CA ILE A 421 30.79 5.77 -0.92
C ILE A 421 29.31 5.50 -1.21
N ASP A 422 28.53 5.30 -0.15
CA ASP A 422 27.07 5.21 -0.23
C ASP A 422 26.48 6.55 -0.64
N SER A 423 25.67 6.56 -1.70
CA SER A 423 25.12 7.79 -2.30
C SER A 423 23.60 7.71 -2.45
N LEU A 424 22.94 8.86 -2.31
CA LEU A 424 21.56 9.09 -2.77
C LEU A 424 21.60 9.88 -4.06
N LEU A 425 20.86 9.43 -5.06
CA LEU A 425 20.64 10.20 -6.28
C LEU A 425 19.46 11.16 -6.07
N VAL A 426 19.72 12.46 -6.18
CA VAL A 426 18.69 13.49 -6.02
C VAL A 426 18.51 14.23 -7.34
N ARG A 427 17.30 14.22 -7.88
CA ARG A 427 16.98 14.82 -9.16
C ARG A 427 15.70 15.65 -9.09
N LEU A 428 15.55 16.61 -10.00
CA LEU A 428 14.26 17.24 -10.22
C LEU A 428 13.24 16.19 -10.73
N GLU A 429 13.65 15.44 -11.76
CA GLU A 429 13.00 14.27 -12.34
C GLU A 429 14.10 13.33 -12.86
N THR A 430 13.85 12.03 -12.91
CA THR A 430 14.80 11.09 -13.55
C THR A 430 14.44 10.82 -15.00
N SER A 431 15.44 10.50 -15.79
CA SER A 431 15.32 10.09 -17.19
C SER A 431 15.94 8.69 -17.39
N PRO A 432 15.74 8.03 -18.54
CA PRO A 432 16.39 6.75 -18.84
C PRO A 432 17.92 6.78 -18.71
N GLU A 433 18.54 7.93 -18.88
CA GLU A 433 19.99 8.12 -18.72
C GLU A 433 20.46 8.01 -17.27
N ASP A 434 19.56 8.20 -16.32
CA ASP A 434 19.86 8.09 -14.89
C ASP A 434 19.84 6.63 -14.36
N ILE A 435 19.43 5.64 -15.15
CA ILE A 435 19.21 4.25 -14.73
C ILE A 435 20.46 3.63 -14.06
N GLU A 436 21.65 3.83 -14.63
CA GLU A 436 22.89 3.31 -14.05
C GLU A 436 23.22 3.99 -12.72
N GLY A 437 22.98 5.31 -12.63
CA GLY A 437 23.11 6.07 -11.38
C GLY A 437 22.11 5.62 -10.33
N MET A 438 20.86 5.39 -10.70
CA MET A 438 19.83 4.84 -9.82
C MET A 438 20.27 3.48 -9.26
N ASN A 439 20.70 2.55 -10.11
CA ASN A 439 21.18 1.23 -9.69
C ASN A 439 22.47 1.28 -8.83
N SER A 440 23.20 2.35 -8.93
CA SER A 440 24.43 2.58 -8.16
C SER A 440 24.17 3.26 -6.82
N SER A 441 22.99 3.85 -6.63
CA SER A 441 22.60 4.58 -5.42
C SER A 441 22.05 3.65 -4.34
N LYS A 442 21.98 4.14 -3.10
CA LYS A 442 21.25 3.53 -1.99
C LYS A 442 19.77 3.95 -1.96
N GLY A 443 19.42 4.95 -2.75
CA GLY A 443 18.06 5.43 -2.89
C GLY A 443 17.97 6.63 -3.82
N VAL A 444 16.75 6.90 -4.26
CA VAL A 444 16.44 7.97 -5.21
C VAL A 444 15.41 8.93 -4.58
N LEU A 445 15.73 10.21 -4.61
CA LEU A 445 14.82 11.29 -4.19
C LEU A 445 14.54 12.18 -5.39
N THR A 446 13.26 12.34 -5.75
CA THR A 446 12.87 13.31 -6.79
C THR A 446 11.95 14.38 -6.23
N ILE A 447 12.14 15.61 -6.73
CA ILE A 447 11.34 16.77 -6.34
C ILE A 447 9.99 16.74 -7.04
N ARG A 448 9.95 16.25 -8.27
CA ARG A 448 8.74 16.08 -9.08
C ARG A 448 8.51 14.60 -9.39
N GLY A 449 7.31 14.29 -9.84
CA GLY A 449 6.91 12.94 -10.23
C GLY A 449 5.90 12.33 -9.30
N GLY A 450 5.05 11.49 -9.85
CA GLY A 450 4.02 10.70 -9.15
C GLY A 450 4.45 9.26 -8.95
N MET A 451 3.53 8.42 -8.47
CA MET A 451 3.73 6.99 -8.26
C MET A 451 4.01 6.20 -9.55
N THR A 452 3.69 6.77 -10.69
CA THR A 452 3.90 6.19 -12.04
C THR A 452 5.01 6.88 -12.82
N SER A 453 5.75 7.83 -12.20
CA SER A 453 6.89 8.49 -12.83
C SER A 453 8.00 7.49 -13.15
N HIS A 454 8.90 7.87 -14.06
CA HIS A 454 10.07 7.06 -14.43
C HIS A 454 10.87 6.64 -13.17
N ALA A 455 11.14 7.58 -12.26
CA ALA A 455 11.84 7.28 -11.00
C ALA A 455 11.14 6.18 -10.19
N ALA A 456 9.83 6.31 -10.00
CA ALA A 456 9.03 5.38 -9.21
C ALA A 456 8.99 3.97 -9.82
N VAL A 457 8.77 3.88 -11.13
CA VAL A 457 8.66 2.60 -11.85
C VAL A 457 9.99 1.87 -11.90
N VAL A 458 11.06 2.57 -12.28
CA VAL A 458 12.40 2.00 -12.38
C VAL A 458 12.93 1.59 -11.01
N ALA A 459 12.80 2.44 -9.99
CA ALA A 459 13.23 2.12 -8.63
C ALA A 459 12.53 0.87 -8.08
N ARG A 460 11.21 0.75 -8.28
CA ARG A 460 10.46 -0.47 -7.91
C ARG A 460 10.93 -1.70 -8.66
N GLY A 461 11.18 -1.57 -9.95
CA GLY A 461 11.75 -2.66 -10.75
C GLY A 461 13.09 -3.16 -10.23
N MET A 462 13.94 -2.25 -9.78
CA MET A 462 15.28 -2.53 -9.26
C MET A 462 15.31 -2.87 -7.75
N GLY A 463 14.20 -2.71 -7.03
CA GLY A 463 14.16 -2.86 -5.57
C GLY A 463 14.94 -1.78 -4.82
N ILE A 464 15.03 -0.59 -5.37
CA ILE A 464 15.75 0.55 -4.80
C ILE A 464 14.77 1.47 -4.11
N CYS A 465 15.10 1.88 -2.88
CA CYS A 465 14.31 2.85 -2.12
C CYS A 465 14.09 4.12 -2.94
N CYS A 466 12.84 4.59 -3.03
CA CYS A 466 12.52 5.84 -3.75
C CYS A 466 11.44 6.65 -3.04
N VAL A 467 11.74 7.91 -2.83
CA VAL A 467 10.77 8.96 -2.46
C VAL A 467 10.63 9.90 -3.64
N SER A 468 9.41 10.01 -4.19
CA SER A 468 9.14 10.82 -5.38
C SER A 468 8.22 11.99 -5.05
N GLY A 469 8.31 13.07 -5.83
CA GLY A 469 7.39 14.20 -5.70
C GLY A 469 7.50 14.96 -4.37
N ALA A 470 8.69 15.07 -3.82
CA ALA A 470 8.97 15.87 -2.60
C ALA A 470 8.95 17.38 -2.92
N SER A 471 7.81 17.88 -3.39
CA SER A 471 7.63 19.21 -3.99
C SER A 471 7.86 20.40 -3.03
N THR A 472 7.93 20.13 -1.73
CA THR A 472 8.27 21.13 -0.72
C THR A 472 9.77 21.42 -0.62
N ILE A 473 10.61 20.57 -1.23
CA ILE A 473 12.06 20.77 -1.32
C ILE A 473 12.36 21.65 -2.53
N VAL A 474 13.23 22.65 -2.34
CA VAL A 474 13.74 23.47 -3.45
C VAL A 474 15.14 23.00 -3.82
N LEU A 475 15.28 22.45 -5.02
CA LEU A 475 16.56 22.04 -5.60
C LEU A 475 17.18 23.20 -6.37
N ASN A 476 18.43 23.53 -6.10
CA ASN A 476 19.28 24.41 -6.90
C ASN A 476 20.42 23.58 -7.49
N GLU A 477 20.29 23.24 -8.78
CA GLU A 477 21.27 22.38 -9.48
C GLU A 477 22.61 23.11 -9.72
N GLU A 478 22.59 24.44 -9.91
CA GLU A 478 23.83 25.21 -10.13
C GLU A 478 24.67 25.33 -8.87
N GLU A 479 24.03 25.59 -7.73
CA GLU A 479 24.69 25.68 -6.43
C GLU A 479 24.85 24.32 -5.75
N LYS A 480 24.31 23.25 -6.34
CA LYS A 480 24.29 21.90 -5.79
C LYS A 480 23.76 21.86 -4.36
N THR A 481 22.57 22.44 -4.13
CA THR A 481 21.95 22.54 -2.81
C THR A 481 20.47 22.13 -2.81
N LEU A 482 20.02 21.64 -1.64
CA LEU A 482 18.63 21.36 -1.33
C LEU A 482 18.20 22.25 -0.16
N LYS A 483 17.18 23.06 -0.35
CA LYS A 483 16.54 23.82 0.73
C LYS A 483 15.27 23.11 1.17
N MET A 484 15.21 22.71 2.43
CA MET A 484 14.07 22.03 3.03
C MET A 484 12.97 23.01 3.49
N PRO A 485 11.73 22.54 3.71
CA PRO A 485 10.63 23.39 4.19
C PRO A 485 10.91 24.12 5.50
N ASP A 486 11.71 23.54 6.39
CA ASP A 486 12.11 24.14 7.65
C ASP A 486 13.23 25.20 7.51
N GLY A 487 13.67 25.47 6.27
CA GLY A 487 14.74 26.41 5.94
C GLY A 487 16.15 25.84 6.04
N SER A 488 16.33 24.59 6.46
CA SER A 488 17.65 23.94 6.46
C SER A 488 18.14 23.70 5.03
N ILE A 489 19.46 23.82 4.85
CA ILE A 489 20.10 23.66 3.53
C ILE A 489 21.10 22.52 3.61
N PHE A 490 20.96 21.57 2.68
CA PHE A 490 21.88 20.46 2.46
C PHE A 490 22.64 20.66 1.16
N LYS A 491 23.92 20.33 1.16
CA LYS A 491 24.83 20.48 0.01
C LYS A 491 25.20 19.10 -0.53
N GLU A 492 25.74 19.07 -1.73
CA GLU A 492 26.35 17.86 -2.28
C GLU A 492 27.39 17.27 -1.31
N GLY A 493 27.31 15.99 -1.05
CA GLY A 493 28.15 15.28 -0.08
C GLY A 493 27.62 15.23 1.34
N ASP A 494 26.57 15.99 1.70
CA ASP A 494 25.89 15.86 2.99
C ASP A 494 25.06 14.56 3.05
N TYR A 495 24.83 14.03 4.24
CA TYR A 495 24.00 12.83 4.43
C TYR A 495 22.52 13.16 4.54
N LEU A 496 21.72 12.42 3.80
CA LEU A 496 20.30 12.27 4.01
C LEU A 496 19.92 10.80 4.12
N SER A 497 18.78 10.55 4.72
CA SER A 497 18.14 9.23 4.76
C SER A 497 16.71 9.35 4.26
N ILE A 498 16.28 8.43 3.42
CA ILE A 498 14.94 8.39 2.85
C ILE A 498 14.24 7.06 3.17
N ASP A 499 12.98 7.15 3.52
CA ASP A 499 12.11 5.98 3.76
C ASP A 499 11.09 5.89 2.63
N GLY A 500 11.36 5.02 1.68
CA GLY A 500 10.50 4.80 0.53
C GLY A 500 9.18 4.10 0.86
N SER A 501 9.03 3.54 2.07
CA SER A 501 7.79 2.92 2.53
C SER A 501 6.81 3.96 3.12
N THR A 502 7.33 5.05 3.68
CA THR A 502 6.52 6.11 4.30
C THR A 502 6.56 7.44 3.54
N GLY A 503 7.50 7.63 2.62
CA GLY A 503 7.73 8.89 1.92
C GLY A 503 8.52 9.94 2.72
N LYS A 504 9.04 9.59 3.88
CA LYS A 504 9.75 10.53 4.76
C LYS A 504 11.21 10.70 4.37
N VAL A 505 11.69 11.94 4.50
CA VAL A 505 13.09 12.33 4.31
C VAL A 505 13.65 12.80 5.66
N TYR A 506 14.76 12.20 6.09
CA TYR A 506 15.39 12.48 7.37
C TYR A 506 16.74 13.16 7.19
N ALA A 507 17.07 14.07 8.08
CA ALA A 507 18.40 14.68 8.16
C ALA A 507 19.43 13.66 8.66
N GLY A 508 20.60 13.64 7.99
CA GLY A 508 21.73 12.82 8.42
C GLY A 508 21.63 11.34 8.03
N LYS A 509 22.53 10.55 8.58
CA LYS A 509 22.64 9.11 8.38
C LYS A 509 21.87 8.37 9.47
N LEU A 510 20.82 7.62 9.09
CA LEU A 510 20.09 6.72 9.97
C LEU A 510 20.68 5.30 9.86
N GLU A 511 20.60 4.55 10.97
CA GLU A 511 21.00 3.14 10.98
C GLU A 511 19.94 2.27 10.34
N MET A 512 20.38 1.39 9.44
CA MET A 512 19.53 0.47 8.70
C MET A 512 19.71 -0.96 9.18
N GLN A 513 18.66 -1.76 9.05
CA GLN A 513 18.70 -3.22 9.17
C GLN A 513 18.35 -3.84 7.82
N GLU A 514 19.09 -4.91 7.46
CA GLU A 514 18.84 -5.64 6.23
C GLU A 514 17.49 -6.36 6.25
N ALA A 515 16.92 -6.60 5.07
CA ALA A 515 15.73 -7.40 4.93
C ALA A 515 15.99 -8.83 5.46
N SER A 516 15.20 -9.26 6.44
CA SER A 516 15.31 -10.57 7.06
C SER A 516 14.19 -11.48 6.56
N ILE A 517 14.49 -12.33 5.59
CA ILE A 517 13.60 -13.43 5.20
C ILE A 517 13.81 -14.56 6.21
N SER A 518 12.80 -14.82 7.05
CA SER A 518 12.83 -15.88 8.04
C SER A 518 12.42 -17.23 7.45
N GLY A 519 12.73 -18.35 8.15
CA GLY A 519 12.23 -19.68 7.79
C GLY A 519 10.69 -19.77 7.79
N ASP A 520 10.03 -18.96 8.60
CA ASP A 520 8.55 -18.85 8.61
C ASP A 520 8.04 -18.26 7.29
N PHE A 521 8.74 -17.31 6.70
CA PHE A 521 8.40 -16.77 5.39
C PHE A 521 8.47 -17.85 4.30
N GLU A 522 9.52 -18.68 4.29
CA GLU A 522 9.67 -19.76 3.33
C GLU A 522 8.54 -20.81 3.50
N THR A 523 8.25 -21.20 4.75
CA THR A 523 7.16 -22.10 5.08
C THR A 523 5.83 -21.54 4.61
N PHE A 524 5.52 -20.30 4.93
CA PHE A 524 4.29 -19.61 4.54
C PHE A 524 4.14 -19.54 3.02
N MET A 525 5.19 -19.16 2.30
CA MET A 525 5.18 -19.06 0.84
C MET A 525 5.06 -20.43 0.16
N SER A 526 5.54 -21.52 0.78
CA SER A 526 5.29 -22.87 0.26
C SER A 526 3.81 -23.22 0.26
N TRP A 527 3.07 -22.83 1.31
CA TRP A 527 1.61 -23.03 1.37
C TRP A 527 0.86 -22.19 0.31
N ALA A 528 1.35 -20.98 0.05
CA ALA A 528 0.81 -20.16 -1.04
C ALA A 528 1.02 -20.85 -2.39
N ASP A 529 2.20 -21.44 -2.64
CA ASP A 529 2.48 -22.15 -3.89
C ASP A 529 1.65 -23.43 -4.04
N GLU A 530 1.36 -24.15 -2.94
CA GLU A 530 0.46 -25.31 -2.94
C GLU A 530 -0.99 -24.94 -3.33
N ALA A 531 -1.42 -23.74 -3.00
CA ALA A 531 -2.81 -23.29 -3.16
C ALA A 531 -3.12 -22.65 -4.52
N ARG A 532 -2.16 -21.95 -5.13
CA ARG A 532 -2.34 -21.17 -6.36
C ARG A 532 -2.41 -22.06 -7.61
N ASP A 533 -3.18 -21.61 -8.58
CA ASP A 533 -3.25 -22.22 -9.92
C ASP A 533 -2.45 -21.38 -10.93
N LEU A 534 -2.45 -20.05 -10.82
CA LEU A 534 -1.64 -19.14 -11.62
C LEU A 534 -0.16 -19.33 -11.37
N LYS A 535 0.62 -19.44 -12.44
CA LYS A 535 2.08 -19.29 -12.37
C LYS A 535 2.47 -17.82 -12.20
N VAL A 536 3.60 -17.57 -11.55
CA VAL A 536 4.17 -16.22 -11.40
C VAL A 536 5.52 -16.15 -12.09
N ARG A 537 5.58 -15.37 -13.15
CA ARG A 537 6.79 -15.04 -13.90
C ARG A 537 7.31 -13.65 -13.51
N THR A 538 8.45 -13.29 -13.98
CA THR A 538 9.05 -11.97 -13.73
C THR A 538 9.30 -11.19 -15.01
N ASN A 539 9.31 -9.85 -14.89
CA ASN A 539 9.83 -8.95 -15.89
C ASN A 539 11.32 -8.72 -15.56
N ALA A 540 12.22 -9.21 -16.39
CA ALA A 540 13.66 -9.12 -16.15
C ALA A 540 14.41 -8.98 -17.47
N ASP A 541 15.33 -8.03 -17.51
CA ASP A 541 16.11 -7.69 -18.69
C ASP A 541 17.60 -8.03 -18.52
N THR A 542 18.02 -8.38 -17.29
CA THR A 542 19.39 -8.76 -16.95
C THR A 542 19.44 -10.10 -16.21
N PRO A 543 20.57 -10.86 -16.32
CA PRO A 543 20.75 -12.08 -15.53
C PRO A 543 20.67 -11.87 -14.03
N LYS A 544 21.10 -10.71 -13.53
CA LYS A 544 21.03 -10.34 -12.12
C LYS A 544 19.58 -10.27 -11.64
N ASP A 545 18.72 -9.58 -12.39
CA ASP A 545 17.30 -9.46 -12.07
C ASP A 545 16.59 -10.81 -12.14
N ALA A 546 16.92 -11.61 -13.14
CA ALA A 546 16.43 -12.97 -13.30
C ALA A 546 16.79 -13.86 -12.10
N MET A 547 18.06 -13.83 -11.64
CA MET A 547 18.51 -14.57 -10.46
C MET A 547 17.80 -14.11 -9.19
N GLN A 548 17.59 -12.80 -9.03
CA GLN A 548 16.87 -12.26 -7.88
C GLN A 548 15.41 -12.73 -7.87
N ALA A 549 14.76 -12.68 -9.04
CA ALA A 549 13.38 -13.16 -9.17
C ALA A 549 13.26 -14.67 -8.90
N ARG A 550 14.25 -15.46 -9.33
CA ARG A 550 14.33 -16.90 -9.02
C ARG A 550 14.41 -17.16 -7.52
N LYS A 551 15.21 -16.40 -6.78
CA LYS A 551 15.26 -16.46 -5.31
C LYS A 551 13.88 -16.18 -4.69
N PHE A 552 13.11 -15.29 -5.28
CA PHE A 552 11.74 -14.96 -4.85
C PHE A 552 10.68 -15.95 -5.35
N GLY A 553 11.07 -16.97 -6.11
CA GLY A 553 10.19 -18.05 -6.56
C GLY A 553 9.55 -17.83 -7.92
N ALA A 554 10.14 -16.99 -8.79
CA ALA A 554 9.64 -16.82 -10.16
C ALA A 554 9.81 -18.10 -10.98
N GLU A 555 8.79 -18.42 -11.79
CA GLU A 555 8.67 -19.62 -12.61
C GLU A 555 8.83 -19.30 -14.12
N GLY A 556 9.66 -18.33 -14.45
CA GLY A 556 9.97 -17.91 -15.80
C GLY A 556 10.11 -16.39 -15.93
N ILE A 557 10.45 -15.95 -17.13
CA ILE A 557 10.39 -14.55 -17.53
C ILE A 557 9.16 -14.37 -18.41
N GLY A 558 8.23 -13.49 -18.02
CA GLY A 558 7.05 -13.13 -18.81
C GLY A 558 7.26 -11.92 -19.70
N LEU A 559 8.31 -11.14 -19.44
CA LEU A 559 8.73 -10.02 -20.27
C LEU A 559 10.23 -9.76 -20.12
N CYS A 560 10.96 -9.90 -21.21
CA CYS A 560 12.29 -9.33 -21.38
C CYS A 560 12.19 -8.22 -22.45
N ARG A 561 12.52 -6.98 -22.06
CA ARG A 561 12.54 -5.81 -22.94
C ARG A 561 13.90 -5.68 -23.58
N THR A 562 14.01 -6.02 -24.84
CA THR A 562 15.31 -6.02 -25.55
C THR A 562 15.93 -4.65 -25.74
N GLU A 563 15.11 -3.59 -25.77
CA GLU A 563 15.59 -2.22 -25.85
C GLU A 563 16.51 -1.81 -24.70
N HIS A 564 16.28 -2.31 -23.49
CA HIS A 564 17.08 -1.98 -22.30
C HIS A 564 18.53 -2.50 -22.42
N MET A 565 18.76 -3.50 -23.28
CA MET A 565 20.09 -4.05 -23.54
C MET A 565 21.00 -3.12 -24.36
N PHE A 566 20.43 -2.07 -24.99
CA PHE A 566 21.16 -1.20 -25.90
C PHE A 566 21.69 0.09 -25.27
N PHE A 567 21.28 0.44 -24.05
CA PHE A 567 21.65 1.72 -23.43
C PHE A 567 23.09 1.76 -22.87
N GLU A 568 23.79 0.65 -22.76
CA GLU A 568 25.22 0.66 -22.38
C GLU A 568 26.07 1.35 -23.45
N ARG A 569 27.08 2.12 -23.02
CA ARG A 569 27.87 3.02 -23.88
C ARG A 569 28.44 2.35 -25.15
N ASP A 570 28.95 1.13 -25.00
CA ASP A 570 29.56 0.39 -26.13
C ASP A 570 28.54 -0.15 -27.11
N ARG A 571 27.28 -0.29 -26.67
CA ARG A 571 26.19 -0.86 -27.45
C ARG A 571 25.39 0.21 -28.14
N ILE A 572 25.06 1.31 -27.42
CA ILE A 572 24.25 2.40 -27.94
C ILE A 572 24.86 3.02 -29.19
N PHE A 573 26.16 3.10 -29.26
CA PHE A 573 26.86 3.66 -30.41
C PHE A 573 26.63 2.84 -31.69
N ASN A 574 26.76 1.49 -31.62
CA ASN A 574 26.44 0.61 -32.75
C ASN A 574 24.95 0.62 -33.10
N PHE A 575 24.08 0.77 -32.10
CA PHE A 575 22.66 0.88 -32.34
C PHE A 575 22.27 2.20 -33.04
N ARG A 576 22.90 3.30 -32.66
CA ARG A 576 22.80 4.60 -33.35
C ARG A 576 23.31 4.55 -34.80
N LYS A 577 24.36 3.80 -35.07
CA LYS A 577 24.83 3.56 -36.46
C LYS A 577 23.75 2.84 -37.28
N MET A 578 23.13 1.82 -36.71
CA MET A 578 22.04 1.10 -37.37
C MET A 578 20.86 2.03 -37.68
N ILE A 579 20.46 2.89 -36.72
CA ILE A 579 19.36 3.83 -36.90
C ILE A 579 19.68 4.86 -38.00
N CYS A 580 20.88 5.40 -38.01
CA CYS A 580 21.32 6.44 -38.97
C CYS A 580 21.82 5.88 -40.30
N ALA A 581 21.77 4.56 -40.48
CA ALA A 581 22.14 3.91 -41.76
C ALA A 581 21.12 4.32 -42.85
N THR A 582 21.66 4.63 -44.02
CA THR A 582 20.84 5.03 -45.19
C THR A 582 20.66 3.87 -46.18
N THR A 583 21.48 2.83 -46.06
CA THR A 583 21.37 1.65 -46.90
C THR A 583 21.13 0.39 -46.08
N LEU A 584 20.58 -0.66 -46.71
CA LEU A 584 20.41 -1.97 -46.10
C LEU A 584 21.77 -2.55 -45.64
N GLU A 585 22.81 -2.43 -46.48
CA GLU A 585 24.14 -2.96 -46.18
C GLU A 585 24.77 -2.31 -44.94
N GLU A 586 24.66 -0.98 -44.81
CA GLU A 586 25.11 -0.27 -43.61
C GLU A 586 24.36 -0.74 -42.36
N ARG A 587 23.05 -0.96 -42.50
CA ARG A 587 22.21 -1.41 -41.40
C ARG A 587 22.53 -2.83 -40.98
N GLU A 588 22.67 -3.75 -41.90
CA GLU A 588 23.07 -5.12 -41.63
C GLU A 588 24.47 -5.20 -40.97
N LYS A 589 25.43 -4.41 -41.42
CA LYS A 589 26.76 -4.33 -40.82
C LYS A 589 26.72 -3.83 -39.37
N ALA A 590 25.91 -2.83 -39.08
CA ALA A 590 25.72 -2.34 -37.72
C ALA A 590 25.03 -3.40 -36.82
N LEU A 591 24.05 -4.11 -37.35
CA LEU A 591 23.37 -5.21 -36.66
C LEU A 591 24.29 -6.40 -36.35
N GLU A 592 25.22 -6.75 -37.24
CA GLU A 592 26.21 -7.78 -36.95
C GLU A 592 27.16 -7.41 -35.77
N ASN A 593 27.41 -6.12 -35.55
CA ASN A 593 28.16 -5.66 -34.38
C ASN A 593 27.36 -5.75 -33.09
N ILE A 594 26.01 -5.66 -33.13
CA ILE A 594 25.10 -5.73 -31.98
C ILE A 594 24.82 -7.18 -31.59
N LEU A 595 24.72 -8.08 -32.54
CA LEU A 595 24.37 -9.48 -32.38
C LEU A 595 25.11 -10.21 -31.25
N PRO A 596 26.45 -10.14 -31.14
CA PRO A 596 27.18 -10.85 -30.08
C PRO A 596 26.81 -10.39 -28.66
N TYR A 597 26.50 -9.12 -28.49
CA TYR A 597 26.09 -8.57 -27.20
C TYR A 597 24.73 -9.12 -26.79
N GLN A 598 23.72 -9.03 -27.66
CA GLN A 598 22.38 -9.56 -27.38
C GLN A 598 22.39 -11.06 -27.16
N ARG A 599 23.12 -11.80 -27.96
CA ARG A 599 23.27 -13.26 -27.80
C ARG A 599 23.80 -13.61 -26.41
N LYS A 600 24.84 -12.91 -25.96
CA LYS A 600 25.43 -13.12 -24.63
C LYS A 600 24.46 -12.78 -23.50
N ASP A 601 23.67 -11.71 -23.64
CA ASP A 601 22.67 -11.34 -22.67
C ASP A 601 21.57 -12.42 -22.56
N PHE A 602 21.10 -12.92 -23.69
CA PHE A 602 20.11 -14.02 -23.70
C PHE A 602 20.66 -15.31 -23.12
N GLU A 603 21.94 -15.66 -23.41
CA GLU A 603 22.59 -16.81 -22.76
C GLU A 603 22.55 -16.68 -21.24
N GLY A 604 22.88 -15.52 -20.69
CA GLY A 604 22.81 -15.26 -19.25
C GLY A 604 21.40 -15.34 -18.68
N LEU A 605 20.40 -14.84 -19.40
CA LEU A 605 18.99 -14.94 -18.98
C LEU A 605 18.50 -16.40 -19.00
N PHE A 606 18.81 -17.15 -20.03
CA PHE A 606 18.46 -18.58 -20.13
C PHE A 606 19.11 -19.39 -19.01
N GLU A 607 20.40 -19.20 -18.76
CA GLU A 607 21.11 -19.87 -17.66
C GLU A 607 20.51 -19.53 -16.29
N ALA A 608 20.19 -18.26 -16.05
CA ALA A 608 19.61 -17.80 -14.78
C ALA A 608 18.19 -18.35 -14.54
N MET A 609 17.41 -18.52 -15.61
CA MET A 609 15.99 -18.87 -15.49
C MET A 609 15.71 -20.36 -15.70
N ALA A 610 16.64 -21.12 -16.23
CA ALA A 610 16.45 -22.53 -16.50
C ALA A 610 15.92 -23.32 -15.28
N PRO A 611 15.00 -24.29 -15.45
CA PRO A 611 14.47 -24.82 -16.73
C PRO A 611 13.20 -24.08 -17.25
N PHE A 612 12.91 -22.91 -16.75
CA PHE A 612 11.68 -22.19 -17.07
C PHE A 612 11.75 -21.39 -18.36
N SER A 613 10.59 -21.12 -18.95
CA SER A 613 10.45 -20.34 -20.18
C SER A 613 10.87 -18.88 -20.01
N VAL A 614 11.37 -18.30 -21.08
CA VAL A 614 11.74 -16.89 -21.18
C VAL A 614 11.04 -16.26 -22.37
N VAL A 615 10.14 -15.31 -22.10
CA VAL A 615 9.48 -14.47 -23.11
C VAL A 615 10.37 -13.30 -23.45
N ILE A 616 10.77 -13.22 -24.71
CA ILE A 616 11.63 -12.16 -25.24
C ILE A 616 10.80 -11.30 -26.18
N ARG A 617 10.55 -10.05 -25.78
CA ARG A 617 9.87 -9.08 -26.63
C ARG A 617 10.87 -8.46 -27.61
N TYR A 618 10.54 -8.47 -28.89
CA TYR A 618 11.34 -7.79 -29.88
C TYR A 618 11.24 -6.26 -29.71
N LEU A 619 12.16 -5.54 -30.34
CA LEU A 619 12.32 -4.10 -30.24
C LEU A 619 10.98 -3.39 -30.37
N ASP A 620 10.61 -2.61 -29.35
CA ASP A 620 9.33 -1.96 -29.27
C ASP A 620 9.39 -0.42 -29.41
N PRO A 621 10.28 0.34 -28.74
CA PRO A 621 10.26 1.80 -28.81
C PRO A 621 10.62 2.32 -30.21
N PRO A 622 10.15 3.57 -30.54
CA PRO A 622 10.57 4.26 -31.75
C PRO A 622 12.09 4.52 -31.77
N LEU A 623 12.68 4.49 -32.94
CA LEU A 623 14.14 4.60 -33.09
C LEU A 623 14.70 5.94 -32.60
N HIS A 624 13.93 7.03 -32.65
CA HIS A 624 14.40 8.34 -32.19
C HIS A 624 14.74 8.41 -30.69
N GLU A 625 14.23 7.50 -29.87
CA GLU A 625 14.54 7.45 -28.42
C GLU A 625 16.01 7.13 -28.15
N PHE A 626 16.67 6.45 -29.06
CA PHE A 626 18.07 6.05 -28.95
C PHE A 626 19.04 7.06 -29.57
N LEU A 627 18.54 8.09 -30.25
CA LEU A 627 19.37 9.05 -30.99
C LEU A 627 20.21 9.91 -30.04
N PRO A 628 21.41 10.35 -30.49
CA PRO A 628 22.25 11.22 -29.71
C PRO A 628 21.58 12.56 -29.45
N LYS A 629 21.74 13.09 -28.24
CA LYS A 629 21.11 14.34 -27.79
C LYS A 629 22.09 15.53 -27.73
N THR A 630 23.39 15.23 -27.65
CA THR A 630 24.44 16.25 -27.54
C THR A 630 25.23 16.41 -28.87
N GLU A 631 25.64 17.62 -29.15
CA GLU A 631 26.47 17.93 -30.35
C GLU A 631 27.76 17.10 -30.40
N THR A 632 28.34 16.78 -29.25
CA THR A 632 29.54 15.94 -29.16
C THR A 632 29.27 14.53 -29.67
N GLU A 633 28.16 13.92 -29.18
CA GLU A 633 27.79 12.56 -29.62
C GLU A 633 27.38 12.55 -31.11
N ILE A 634 26.72 13.59 -31.59
CA ILE A 634 26.35 13.72 -33.01
C ILE A 634 27.61 13.80 -33.87
N LYS A 635 28.61 14.58 -33.47
CA LYS A 635 29.87 14.69 -34.16
C LYS A 635 30.65 13.39 -34.18
N GLU A 636 30.77 12.70 -33.04
CA GLU A 636 31.41 11.39 -32.95
C GLU A 636 30.75 10.37 -33.89
N LEU A 637 29.44 10.36 -33.94
CA LEU A 637 28.66 9.46 -34.79
C LEU A 637 28.81 9.86 -36.29
N ALA A 638 28.84 11.12 -36.62
CA ALA A 638 29.05 11.64 -37.97
C ALA A 638 30.45 11.26 -38.50
N ASP A 639 31.47 11.49 -37.71
CA ASP A 639 32.87 11.13 -38.05
C ASP A 639 33.00 9.63 -38.34
N ASP A 640 32.40 8.77 -37.54
CA ASP A 640 32.48 7.31 -37.73
C ASP A 640 31.65 6.80 -38.92
N LEU A 641 30.53 7.44 -39.23
CA LEU A 641 29.70 7.11 -40.39
C LEU A 641 30.19 7.75 -41.68
N GLY A 642 31.23 8.61 -41.61
CA GLY A 642 31.73 9.36 -42.75
C GLY A 642 30.69 10.34 -43.33
N LYS A 643 29.81 10.88 -42.47
CA LYS A 643 28.76 11.87 -42.79
C LYS A 643 29.13 13.22 -42.20
N THR A 644 28.50 14.26 -42.68
CA THR A 644 28.60 15.58 -42.06
C THR A 644 27.63 15.67 -40.85
N VAL A 645 27.93 16.57 -39.94
CA VAL A 645 27.07 16.85 -38.78
C VAL A 645 25.66 17.30 -39.24
N GLU A 646 25.62 18.11 -40.30
CA GLU A 646 24.37 18.63 -40.92
C GLU A 646 23.52 17.48 -41.49
N GLU A 647 24.14 16.55 -42.21
CA GLU A 647 23.42 15.33 -42.69
C GLU A 647 22.86 14.50 -41.54
N LEU A 648 23.58 14.41 -40.44
CA LEU A 648 23.12 13.65 -39.28
C LEU A 648 21.95 14.37 -38.55
N HIS A 649 22.01 15.69 -38.47
CA HIS A 649 20.89 16.48 -37.95
C HIS A 649 19.62 16.31 -38.82
N GLU A 650 19.74 16.25 -40.14
CA GLU A 650 18.61 15.99 -41.05
C GLU A 650 18.00 14.61 -40.79
N VAL A 651 18.83 13.58 -40.65
CA VAL A 651 18.39 12.21 -40.31
C VAL A 651 17.66 12.19 -38.95
N ILE A 652 18.28 12.79 -37.93
CA ILE A 652 17.67 12.88 -36.60
C ILE A 652 16.31 13.61 -36.64
N ALA A 653 16.24 14.72 -37.36
CA ALA A 653 15.01 15.47 -37.50
C ALA A 653 13.92 14.68 -38.24
N SER A 654 14.30 13.89 -39.25
CA SER A 654 13.37 13.06 -40.01
C SER A 654 12.77 11.91 -39.22
N LEU A 655 13.47 11.43 -38.19
CA LEU A 655 13.03 10.32 -37.32
C LEU A 655 12.23 10.81 -36.11
N LYS A 656 12.22 12.11 -35.84
CA LYS A 656 11.48 12.66 -34.68
C LYS A 656 9.97 12.51 -34.89
N GLU A 657 9.33 11.86 -33.97
CA GLU A 657 7.88 11.62 -33.98
C GLU A 657 7.11 12.63 -33.12
N PHE A 658 5.95 13.07 -33.60
CA PHE A 658 5.04 13.95 -32.85
C PHE A 658 4.30 13.20 -31.74
N ASN A 659 3.97 11.94 -31.95
CA ASN A 659 3.34 11.06 -30.99
C ASN A 659 4.03 9.70 -30.99
N PRO A 660 5.11 9.54 -30.22
CA PRO A 660 5.90 8.29 -30.17
C PRO A 660 5.10 7.05 -29.83
N MET A 661 4.09 7.18 -28.95
CA MET A 661 3.26 6.05 -28.53
C MET A 661 2.47 5.42 -29.69
N MET A 662 2.03 6.23 -30.64
CA MET A 662 1.27 5.80 -31.83
C MET A 662 2.09 5.78 -33.12
N GLY A 663 3.41 5.93 -33.03
CA GLY A 663 4.31 6.12 -34.12
C GLY A 663 4.88 4.84 -34.76
N HIS A 664 6.06 5.00 -35.34
CA HIS A 664 6.81 3.97 -36.00
C HIS A 664 7.62 3.13 -35.01
N ARG A 665 6.97 2.18 -34.37
CA ARG A 665 7.52 1.32 -33.32
C ARG A 665 7.01 -0.13 -33.44
N GLY A 666 7.57 -1.02 -32.64
CA GLY A 666 7.13 -2.40 -32.49
C GLY A 666 7.15 -3.19 -33.81
N CYS A 667 6.08 -3.93 -34.10
CA CYS A 667 5.96 -4.68 -35.35
C CYS A 667 6.04 -3.82 -36.60
N ARG A 668 5.68 -2.53 -36.54
CA ARG A 668 5.79 -1.60 -37.65
C ARG A 668 7.24 -1.39 -38.07
N LEU A 669 8.17 -1.31 -37.09
CA LEU A 669 9.61 -1.29 -37.35
C LEU A 669 10.08 -2.61 -37.96
N ALA A 670 9.64 -3.74 -37.40
CA ALA A 670 10.02 -5.06 -37.91
C ALA A 670 9.50 -5.34 -39.33
N ILE A 671 8.43 -4.68 -39.74
CA ILE A 671 7.92 -4.72 -41.13
C ILE A 671 8.74 -3.85 -42.06
N THR A 672 9.06 -2.63 -41.64
CA THR A 672 9.81 -1.66 -42.42
C THR A 672 11.30 -2.04 -42.53
N TYR A 673 11.86 -2.56 -41.42
CA TYR A 673 13.27 -2.99 -41.33
C TYR A 673 13.35 -4.44 -40.83
N PRO A 674 13.01 -5.43 -41.68
CA PRO A 674 12.90 -6.85 -41.29
C PRO A 674 14.25 -7.45 -40.85
N GLU A 675 15.35 -6.84 -41.24
CA GLU A 675 16.68 -7.22 -40.80
C GLU A 675 16.88 -7.11 -39.28
N ILE A 676 16.16 -6.21 -38.60
CA ILE A 676 16.20 -6.09 -37.14
C ILE A 676 15.59 -7.34 -36.49
N ALA A 677 14.40 -7.76 -36.94
CA ALA A 677 13.76 -8.98 -36.46
C ALA A 677 14.63 -10.23 -36.73
N LYS A 678 15.25 -10.29 -37.91
CA LYS A 678 16.15 -11.36 -38.30
C LYS A 678 17.38 -11.44 -37.37
N MET A 679 17.99 -10.29 -37.04
CA MET A 679 19.10 -10.23 -36.12
C MET A 679 18.71 -10.68 -34.72
N GLN A 680 17.58 -10.16 -34.19
CA GLN A 680 17.10 -10.56 -32.87
C GLN A 680 16.77 -12.05 -32.79
N THR A 681 16.17 -12.63 -33.84
CA THR A 681 15.90 -14.07 -33.92
C THR A 681 17.20 -14.87 -33.87
N ARG A 682 18.24 -14.44 -34.63
CA ARG A 682 19.57 -15.06 -34.56
C ARG A 682 20.13 -15.03 -33.14
N ALA A 683 20.09 -13.87 -32.48
CA ALA A 683 20.58 -13.72 -31.11
C ALA A 683 19.89 -14.66 -30.13
N VAL A 684 18.56 -14.75 -30.19
CA VAL A 684 17.74 -15.62 -29.31
C VAL A 684 18.06 -17.08 -29.54
N ILE A 685 17.97 -17.54 -30.80
CA ILE A 685 18.11 -18.97 -31.13
C ILE A 685 19.54 -19.45 -30.97
N GLU A 686 20.55 -18.66 -31.40
CA GLU A 686 21.97 -19.00 -31.20
C GLU A 686 22.28 -19.08 -29.68
N ALA A 687 21.76 -18.17 -28.86
CA ALA A 687 21.93 -18.21 -27.40
C ALA A 687 21.29 -19.47 -26.80
N ALA A 688 20.08 -19.79 -27.19
CA ALA A 688 19.37 -20.99 -26.72
C ALA A 688 20.11 -22.27 -27.09
N ILE A 689 20.64 -22.36 -28.30
CA ILE A 689 21.46 -23.48 -28.76
C ILE A 689 22.75 -23.59 -27.95
N ASN A 690 23.46 -22.46 -27.71
CA ASN A 690 24.70 -22.45 -26.95
C ASN A 690 24.49 -22.94 -25.52
N VAL A 691 23.37 -22.52 -24.86
CA VAL A 691 23.04 -22.94 -23.50
C VAL A 691 22.62 -24.41 -23.49
N THR A 692 21.84 -24.85 -24.49
CA THR A 692 21.41 -26.26 -24.60
C THR A 692 22.64 -27.19 -24.82
N LYS A 693 23.64 -26.78 -25.57
CA LYS A 693 24.90 -27.53 -25.74
C LYS A 693 25.69 -27.73 -24.43
N LYS A 694 25.47 -26.85 -23.45
CA LYS A 694 26.01 -26.99 -22.09
C LYS A 694 25.20 -27.92 -21.19
N GLY A 695 24.15 -28.53 -21.71
CA GLY A 695 23.27 -29.48 -20.98
C GLY A 695 22.11 -28.83 -20.24
N THR A 696 21.76 -27.58 -20.50
CA THR A 696 20.69 -26.85 -19.84
C THR A 696 19.47 -26.75 -20.76
N LEU A 697 18.32 -27.23 -20.28
CA LEU A 697 17.07 -27.10 -21.03
C LEU A 697 16.61 -25.64 -21.02
N VAL A 698 16.30 -25.10 -22.21
CA VAL A 698 15.74 -23.75 -22.39
C VAL A 698 14.57 -23.78 -23.35
N THR A 699 13.61 -22.92 -23.11
CA THR A 699 12.42 -22.73 -23.97
C THR A 699 12.24 -21.25 -24.25
N PRO A 700 12.73 -20.75 -25.40
CA PRO A 700 12.51 -19.36 -25.80
C PRO A 700 11.06 -19.17 -26.27
N GLU A 701 10.45 -18.10 -25.81
CA GLU A 701 9.15 -17.63 -26.27
C GLU A 701 9.35 -16.24 -26.90
N ILE A 702 9.15 -16.13 -28.22
CA ILE A 702 9.38 -14.89 -28.98
C ILE A 702 8.07 -14.12 -29.05
N MET A 703 8.09 -12.87 -28.60
CA MET A 703 6.91 -12.02 -28.53
C MET A 703 7.01 -10.82 -29.47
N ILE A 704 6.08 -10.71 -30.40
CA ILE A 704 6.00 -9.60 -31.34
C ILE A 704 5.09 -8.51 -30.73
N PRO A 705 5.64 -7.29 -30.47
CA PRO A 705 4.86 -6.22 -29.85
C PRO A 705 4.00 -5.45 -30.84
N LEU A 706 3.01 -4.71 -30.32
CA LEU A 706 2.22 -3.70 -31.01
C LEU A 706 1.40 -4.20 -32.22
N VAL A 707 1.05 -5.46 -32.23
CA VAL A 707 0.24 -6.07 -33.31
C VAL A 707 -1.20 -5.58 -33.23
N GLY A 708 -1.71 -5.01 -34.30
CA GLY A 708 -3.11 -4.59 -34.45
C GLY A 708 -3.87 -5.33 -35.55
N GLU A 709 -3.16 -5.99 -36.44
CA GLU A 709 -3.68 -6.74 -37.60
C GLU A 709 -2.99 -8.10 -37.71
N VAL A 710 -3.73 -9.16 -37.97
CA VAL A 710 -3.17 -10.53 -38.08
C VAL A 710 -2.06 -10.63 -39.15
N LYS A 711 -2.17 -9.87 -40.20
CA LYS A 711 -1.17 -9.86 -41.28
C LYS A 711 0.16 -9.26 -40.85
N GLU A 712 0.17 -8.32 -39.89
CA GLU A 712 1.41 -7.81 -39.26
C GLU A 712 2.14 -8.92 -38.53
N LEU A 713 1.41 -9.68 -37.70
CA LEU A 713 1.97 -10.82 -36.97
C LEU A 713 2.49 -11.88 -37.94
N LYS A 714 1.68 -12.25 -38.93
CA LYS A 714 2.09 -13.25 -39.90
C LYS A 714 3.36 -12.87 -40.64
N TYR A 715 3.45 -11.64 -41.10
CA TYR A 715 4.62 -11.18 -41.87
C TYR A 715 5.90 -11.27 -41.01
N VAL A 716 5.87 -10.79 -39.77
CA VAL A 716 7.04 -10.84 -38.89
C VAL A 716 7.34 -12.28 -38.44
N LYS A 717 6.30 -13.08 -38.11
CA LYS A 717 6.42 -14.48 -37.72
C LYS A 717 7.08 -15.31 -38.83
N ASP A 718 6.70 -15.10 -40.09
CA ASP A 718 7.30 -15.83 -41.23
C ASP A 718 8.82 -15.59 -41.31
N ILE A 719 9.31 -14.39 -41.05
CA ILE A 719 10.73 -14.04 -40.98
C ILE A 719 11.40 -14.75 -39.78
N VAL A 720 10.76 -14.68 -38.60
CA VAL A 720 11.25 -15.29 -37.37
C VAL A 720 11.39 -16.79 -37.51
N VAL A 721 10.33 -17.45 -37.95
CA VAL A 721 10.30 -18.93 -38.11
C VAL A 721 11.31 -19.38 -39.14
N LYS A 722 11.38 -18.74 -40.31
CA LYS A 722 12.38 -19.06 -41.33
C LYS A 722 13.81 -18.94 -40.78
N THR A 723 14.12 -17.86 -40.11
CA THR A 723 15.44 -17.63 -39.56
C THR A 723 15.78 -18.62 -38.45
N ALA A 724 14.84 -18.89 -37.53
CA ALA A 724 15.01 -19.83 -36.43
C ALA A 724 15.22 -21.28 -36.94
N ASP A 725 14.36 -21.73 -37.86
CA ASP A 725 14.43 -23.09 -38.38
C ASP A 725 15.72 -23.36 -39.16
N GLU A 726 16.20 -22.41 -39.96
CA GLU A 726 17.50 -22.49 -40.65
C GLU A 726 18.68 -22.66 -39.66
N ILE A 727 18.66 -21.91 -38.55
CA ILE A 727 19.72 -22.00 -37.56
C ILE A 727 19.63 -23.31 -36.76
N ILE A 728 18.45 -23.70 -36.35
CA ILE A 728 18.21 -24.96 -35.61
C ILE A 728 18.64 -26.15 -36.45
N ALA A 729 18.21 -26.21 -37.72
CA ALA A 729 18.60 -27.28 -38.63
C ALA A 729 20.11 -27.39 -38.80
N SER A 730 20.81 -26.28 -38.92
CA SER A 730 22.28 -26.24 -39.05
C SER A 730 23.04 -26.62 -37.77
N SER A 731 22.43 -26.48 -36.61
CA SER A 731 23.06 -26.72 -35.32
C SER A 731 23.07 -28.20 -34.90
N GLY A 732 22.18 -29.03 -35.44
CA GLY A 732 21.99 -30.42 -35.05
C GLY A 732 21.30 -30.56 -33.65
N ILE A 733 20.79 -29.51 -33.05
CA ILE A 733 20.12 -29.48 -31.75
C ILE A 733 18.61 -29.48 -31.99
N ASP A 734 17.84 -30.30 -31.27
CA ASP A 734 16.38 -30.23 -31.22
C ASP A 734 15.97 -29.16 -30.21
N LEU A 735 15.79 -27.92 -30.68
CA LEU A 735 15.35 -26.81 -29.88
C LEU A 735 13.89 -26.48 -30.20
N LYS A 736 13.06 -26.42 -29.15
CA LYS A 736 11.67 -25.94 -29.23
C LYS A 736 11.60 -24.47 -28.86
N TYR A 737 10.81 -23.71 -29.61
CA TYR A 737 10.51 -22.32 -29.35
C TYR A 737 9.06 -22.02 -29.71
N GLU A 738 8.52 -20.93 -29.20
CA GLU A 738 7.18 -20.46 -29.50
C GLU A 738 7.21 -19.02 -30.02
N VAL A 739 6.26 -18.67 -30.90
CA VAL A 739 6.08 -17.30 -31.39
C VAL A 739 4.66 -16.84 -31.06
N GLY A 740 4.57 -15.82 -30.25
CA GLY A 740 3.32 -15.21 -29.86
C GLY A 740 3.34 -13.69 -29.99
N THR A 741 2.35 -13.06 -29.41
CA THR A 741 2.21 -11.61 -29.52
C THR A 741 1.79 -10.96 -28.21
N MET A 742 2.09 -9.67 -28.08
CA MET A 742 1.54 -8.83 -27.04
C MET A 742 0.17 -8.30 -27.50
N ILE A 743 -0.86 -8.49 -26.66
CA ILE A 743 -2.17 -7.85 -26.85
C ILE A 743 -2.17 -6.57 -26.05
N GLU A 744 -1.97 -5.46 -26.72
CA GLU A 744 -1.82 -4.13 -26.11
C GLU A 744 -2.53 -3.01 -26.87
N ILE A 745 -3.07 -3.34 -28.04
CA ILE A 745 -3.91 -2.44 -28.83
C ILE A 745 -5.36 -2.89 -28.69
N PRO A 746 -6.33 -2.01 -28.41
CA PRO A 746 -7.73 -2.38 -28.29
C PRO A 746 -8.27 -3.18 -29.49
N ARG A 747 -7.85 -2.81 -30.72
CA ARG A 747 -8.20 -3.56 -31.93
C ARG A 747 -7.74 -5.03 -31.88
N ALA A 748 -6.57 -5.27 -31.33
CA ALA A 748 -6.05 -6.65 -31.19
C ALA A 748 -6.90 -7.49 -30.24
N ALA A 749 -7.35 -6.92 -29.13
CA ALA A 749 -8.27 -7.59 -28.21
C ALA A 749 -9.63 -7.88 -28.86
N LEU A 750 -10.16 -6.94 -29.64
CA LEU A 750 -11.43 -7.10 -30.36
C LEU A 750 -11.37 -8.16 -31.46
N LEU A 751 -10.22 -8.38 -32.10
CA LEU A 751 -10.00 -9.33 -33.18
C LEU A 751 -9.03 -10.46 -32.77
N ALA A 752 -9.02 -10.80 -31.50
CA ALA A 752 -8.12 -11.80 -30.95
C ALA A 752 -8.31 -13.21 -31.54
N ASP A 753 -9.51 -13.53 -31.98
CA ASP A 753 -9.80 -14.76 -32.75
C ASP A 753 -8.99 -14.85 -34.06
N GLN A 754 -8.86 -13.74 -34.78
CA GLN A 754 -8.04 -13.69 -36.00
C GLN A 754 -6.55 -13.82 -35.68
N ILE A 755 -6.08 -13.09 -34.65
CA ILE A 755 -4.67 -13.10 -34.24
C ILE A 755 -4.25 -14.46 -33.69
N ALA A 756 -5.14 -15.17 -33.00
CA ALA A 756 -4.90 -16.51 -32.46
C ALA A 756 -4.70 -17.59 -33.54
N THR A 757 -5.03 -17.32 -34.79
CA THR A 757 -4.70 -18.24 -35.91
C THR A 757 -3.19 -18.29 -36.17
N GLU A 758 -2.43 -17.27 -35.77
CA GLU A 758 -0.99 -17.17 -35.99
C GLU A 758 -0.19 -17.19 -34.69
N ALA A 759 -0.76 -16.79 -33.55
CA ALA A 759 -0.06 -16.72 -32.27
C ALA A 759 -0.16 -18.05 -31.50
N GLU A 760 0.96 -18.47 -30.90
CA GLU A 760 1.04 -19.62 -30.00
C GLU A 760 0.75 -19.25 -28.55
N PHE A 761 0.92 -17.97 -28.17
CA PHE A 761 0.54 -17.40 -26.88
C PHE A 761 0.14 -15.93 -27.00
N PHE A 762 -0.63 -15.45 -26.04
CA PHE A 762 -0.90 -14.03 -25.82
C PHE A 762 -0.31 -13.55 -24.48
N SER A 763 0.35 -12.41 -24.50
CA SER A 763 0.70 -11.67 -23.30
C SER A 763 0.04 -10.28 -23.34
N PHE A 764 -0.81 -9.98 -22.38
CA PHE A 764 -1.51 -8.69 -22.33
C PHE A 764 -0.57 -7.61 -21.82
N GLY A 765 -0.22 -6.66 -22.69
CA GLY A 765 0.56 -5.46 -22.37
C GLY A 765 -0.34 -4.36 -21.81
N THR A 766 -0.70 -4.48 -20.55
CA THR A 766 -1.76 -3.67 -19.95
C THR A 766 -1.41 -2.19 -19.81
N ASN A 767 -0.14 -1.81 -19.83
CA ASN A 767 0.26 -0.40 -19.83
C ASN A 767 -0.25 0.31 -21.10
N ASP A 768 0.12 -0.18 -22.26
CA ASP A 768 -0.31 0.37 -23.56
C ASP A 768 -1.81 0.16 -23.77
N LEU A 769 -2.35 -0.99 -23.39
CA LEU A 769 -3.78 -1.25 -23.51
C LEU A 769 -4.60 -0.23 -22.69
N THR A 770 -4.13 0.14 -21.50
CA THR A 770 -4.75 1.17 -20.66
C THR A 770 -4.65 2.54 -21.31
N GLN A 771 -3.46 2.94 -21.78
CA GLN A 771 -3.25 4.21 -22.45
C GLN A 771 -4.17 4.39 -23.66
N MET A 772 -4.27 3.37 -24.50
CA MET A 772 -5.07 3.44 -25.71
C MET A 772 -6.57 3.33 -25.44
N THR A 773 -6.97 2.64 -24.38
CA THR A 773 -8.38 2.54 -23.99
C THR A 773 -8.90 3.85 -23.40
N TYR A 774 -8.13 4.48 -22.52
CA TYR A 774 -8.45 5.80 -21.96
C TYR A 774 -8.15 6.96 -22.91
N GLY A 775 -7.25 6.79 -23.89
CA GLY A 775 -6.87 7.84 -24.83
C GLY A 775 -5.94 8.90 -24.22
N PHE A 776 -5.14 8.57 -23.22
CA PHE A 776 -4.10 9.46 -22.67
C PHE A 776 -2.80 8.72 -22.38
N SER A 777 -1.69 9.45 -22.45
CA SER A 777 -0.36 8.93 -22.14
C SER A 777 -0.12 8.82 -20.64
N ARG A 778 0.51 7.73 -20.19
CA ARG A 778 0.95 7.56 -18.80
C ARG A 778 1.89 8.68 -18.36
N ASP A 779 2.79 9.09 -19.24
CA ASP A 779 3.80 10.11 -18.95
C ASP A 779 3.20 11.52 -18.78
N ASP A 780 2.11 11.80 -19.49
CA ASP A 780 1.39 13.09 -19.39
C ASP A 780 0.28 13.08 -18.33
N ALA A 781 -0.19 11.92 -17.92
CA ALA A 781 -1.35 11.78 -17.02
C ALA A 781 -1.15 12.44 -15.65
N GLY A 782 0.09 12.51 -15.15
CA GLY A 782 0.42 13.18 -13.89
C GLY A 782 -0.01 14.66 -13.82
N LYS A 783 -0.21 15.32 -14.97
CA LYS A 783 -0.64 16.71 -15.04
C LYS A 783 -2.10 16.92 -14.61
N PHE A 784 -2.95 15.90 -14.68
CA PHE A 784 -4.39 16.03 -14.41
C PHE A 784 -4.93 14.95 -13.44
N LEU A 785 -4.30 13.80 -13.27
CA LEU A 785 -4.79 12.70 -12.44
C LEU A 785 -5.05 13.12 -11.00
N ASN A 786 -4.21 13.98 -10.42
CA ASN A 786 -4.43 14.46 -9.06
C ASN A 786 -5.78 15.19 -8.92
N SER A 787 -6.14 16.04 -9.88
CA SER A 787 -7.46 16.69 -9.90
C SER A 787 -8.61 15.71 -10.07
N TYR A 788 -8.39 14.60 -10.79
CA TYR A 788 -9.39 13.54 -10.96
C TYR A 788 -9.64 12.79 -9.63
N TYR A 789 -8.58 12.55 -8.84
CA TYR A 789 -8.73 11.95 -7.51
C TYR A 789 -9.41 12.91 -6.54
N GLU A 790 -9.02 14.19 -6.52
CA GLU A 790 -9.64 15.21 -5.66
C GLU A 790 -11.13 15.39 -5.92
N LYS A 791 -11.54 15.28 -7.19
CA LYS A 791 -12.93 15.40 -7.61
C LYS A 791 -13.72 14.08 -7.56
N GLY A 792 -13.07 12.98 -7.16
CA GLY A 792 -13.69 11.65 -7.09
C GLY A 792 -14.08 11.05 -8.44
N ILE A 793 -13.44 11.50 -9.56
CA ILE A 793 -13.66 10.93 -10.88
C ILE A 793 -12.99 9.56 -11.00
N PHE A 794 -11.76 9.44 -10.48
CA PHE A 794 -11.08 8.16 -10.35
C PHE A 794 -10.89 7.84 -8.86
N GLU A 795 -11.16 6.59 -8.47
CA GLU A 795 -10.91 6.09 -7.12
C GLU A 795 -9.47 5.58 -6.96
N PHE A 796 -8.85 5.12 -8.03
CA PHE A 796 -7.47 4.60 -8.06
C PHE A 796 -6.77 4.94 -9.39
N ASP A 797 -5.44 4.77 -9.39
CA ASP A 797 -4.62 4.96 -10.58
C ASP A 797 -4.82 3.79 -11.56
N PRO A 798 -5.32 4.04 -12.79
CA PRO A 798 -5.54 3.00 -13.79
C PRO A 798 -4.26 2.34 -14.30
N PHE A 799 -3.07 2.92 -14.00
CA PHE A 799 -1.77 2.31 -14.30
C PHE A 799 -1.22 1.46 -13.16
N ALA A 800 -1.76 1.60 -11.94
CA ALA A 800 -1.41 0.77 -10.80
C ALA A 800 -2.31 -0.46 -10.66
N ARG A 801 -3.59 -0.33 -10.97
CA ARG A 801 -4.60 -1.38 -10.94
C ARG A 801 -5.36 -1.42 -12.27
N ILE A 802 -5.68 -2.61 -12.77
CA ILE A 802 -6.49 -2.75 -13.99
C ILE A 802 -7.83 -2.04 -13.82
N ASP A 803 -8.20 -1.26 -14.81
CA ASP A 803 -9.58 -0.80 -15.00
C ASP A 803 -10.43 -1.99 -15.44
N PHE A 804 -11.19 -2.55 -14.52
CA PHE A 804 -11.97 -3.78 -14.79
C PHE A 804 -13.12 -3.56 -15.77
N ASP A 805 -13.66 -2.35 -15.86
CA ASP A 805 -14.82 -2.02 -16.68
C ASP A 805 -14.46 -1.82 -18.14
N GLY A 806 -13.34 -1.18 -18.44
CA GLY A 806 -12.88 -0.92 -19.82
C GLY A 806 -11.78 -1.89 -20.25
N VAL A 807 -10.59 -1.77 -19.66
CA VAL A 807 -9.42 -2.61 -20.01
C VAL A 807 -9.68 -4.08 -19.68
N GLY A 808 -10.28 -4.35 -18.53
CA GLY A 808 -10.63 -5.71 -18.10
C GLY A 808 -11.61 -6.39 -19.06
N LEU A 809 -12.60 -5.64 -19.58
CA LEU A 809 -13.53 -6.16 -20.58
C LEU A 809 -12.80 -6.54 -21.88
N LEU A 810 -11.85 -5.71 -22.33
CA LEU A 810 -11.02 -6.04 -23.50
C LEU A 810 -10.16 -7.28 -23.27
N MET A 811 -9.59 -7.44 -22.07
CA MET A 811 -8.83 -8.64 -21.70
C MET A 811 -9.71 -9.89 -21.71
N GLU A 812 -10.91 -9.81 -21.16
CA GLU A 812 -11.88 -10.92 -21.16
C GLU A 812 -12.28 -11.30 -22.59
N MET A 813 -12.60 -10.31 -23.42
CA MET A 813 -12.93 -10.54 -24.83
C MET A 813 -11.75 -11.17 -25.57
N GLY A 814 -10.54 -10.65 -25.41
CA GLY A 814 -9.34 -11.17 -26.04
C GLY A 814 -9.04 -12.62 -25.63
N ALA A 815 -9.16 -12.91 -24.34
CA ALA A 815 -8.96 -14.26 -23.82
C ALA A 815 -9.99 -15.27 -24.36
N LYS A 816 -11.28 -14.93 -24.32
CA LYS A 816 -12.36 -15.79 -24.83
C LYS A 816 -12.25 -16.04 -26.32
N LYS A 817 -12.04 -14.98 -27.11
CA LYS A 817 -11.89 -15.08 -28.55
C LYS A 817 -10.64 -15.86 -28.96
N GLY A 818 -9.51 -15.60 -28.32
CA GLY A 818 -8.28 -16.32 -28.58
C GLY A 818 -8.42 -17.82 -28.35
N ARG A 819 -8.98 -18.22 -27.21
CA ARG A 819 -9.21 -19.62 -26.86
C ARG A 819 -10.34 -20.30 -27.67
N SER A 820 -11.25 -19.55 -28.26
CA SER A 820 -12.26 -20.11 -29.17
C SER A 820 -11.64 -20.68 -30.44
N VAL A 821 -10.50 -20.16 -30.88
CA VAL A 821 -9.73 -20.63 -32.04
C VAL A 821 -8.63 -21.61 -31.62
N ASN A 822 -7.88 -21.26 -30.57
CA ASN A 822 -6.83 -22.10 -30.03
C ASN A 822 -7.11 -22.42 -28.54
N PRO A 823 -7.77 -23.53 -28.21
CA PRO A 823 -8.11 -23.89 -26.82
C PRO A 823 -6.91 -24.06 -25.89
N LYS A 824 -5.71 -24.27 -26.44
CA LYS A 824 -4.45 -24.41 -25.69
C LYS A 824 -3.66 -23.12 -25.60
N LEU A 825 -4.20 -22.02 -26.11
CA LEU A 825 -3.53 -20.74 -26.12
C LEU A 825 -3.11 -20.33 -24.70
N SER A 826 -1.81 -20.15 -24.49
CA SER A 826 -1.29 -19.64 -23.23
C SER A 826 -1.60 -18.15 -23.12
N LEU A 827 -2.14 -17.75 -21.97
CA LEU A 827 -2.51 -16.38 -21.66
C LEU A 827 -1.72 -15.87 -20.45
N GLY A 828 -1.08 -14.73 -20.61
CA GLY A 828 -0.36 -14.06 -19.54
C GLY A 828 -0.57 -12.56 -19.55
N ILE A 829 -0.11 -11.92 -18.49
CA ILE A 829 -0.05 -10.46 -18.36
C ILE A 829 1.38 -10.05 -18.02
N CYS A 830 1.86 -8.96 -18.59
CA CYS A 830 3.22 -8.47 -18.37
C CYS A 830 3.31 -6.96 -18.08
N GLY A 831 2.20 -6.24 -18.02
CA GLY A 831 2.17 -4.83 -17.58
C GLY A 831 2.45 -4.68 -16.09
N GLU A 832 2.59 -3.45 -15.62
CA GLU A 832 2.82 -3.12 -14.20
C GLU A 832 1.74 -3.71 -13.27
N HIS A 833 0.54 -3.93 -13.78
CA HIS A 833 -0.59 -4.54 -13.08
C HIS A 833 -0.34 -5.99 -12.64
N GLY A 834 0.62 -6.69 -13.23
CA GLY A 834 0.94 -8.09 -12.88
C GLY A 834 1.41 -8.31 -11.45
N GLY A 835 1.81 -7.24 -10.76
CA GLY A 835 2.16 -7.24 -9.34
C GLY A 835 1.09 -6.68 -8.39
N ASP A 836 -0.05 -6.21 -8.92
CA ASP A 836 -1.16 -5.71 -8.09
C ASP A 836 -2.09 -6.87 -7.68
N PRO A 837 -2.36 -7.06 -6.37
CA PRO A 837 -3.17 -8.18 -5.89
C PRO A 837 -4.58 -8.28 -6.51
N ALA A 838 -5.27 -7.15 -6.71
CA ALA A 838 -6.61 -7.15 -7.30
C ALA A 838 -6.57 -7.54 -8.79
N SER A 839 -5.57 -7.05 -9.51
CA SER A 839 -5.34 -7.39 -10.91
C SER A 839 -4.93 -8.85 -11.09
N VAL A 840 -4.13 -9.41 -10.17
CA VAL A 840 -3.78 -10.85 -10.15
C VAL A 840 -5.03 -11.70 -9.93
N ALA A 841 -5.89 -11.32 -8.98
CA ALA A 841 -7.16 -12.03 -8.75
C ALA A 841 -8.09 -11.99 -9.98
N PHE A 842 -8.11 -10.88 -10.70
CA PHE A 842 -8.85 -10.75 -11.95
C PHE A 842 -8.31 -11.70 -13.04
N CYS A 843 -6.99 -11.82 -13.18
CA CYS A 843 -6.36 -12.76 -14.11
C CYS A 843 -6.68 -14.23 -13.74
N ASP A 844 -6.68 -14.58 -12.44
CA ASP A 844 -7.11 -15.89 -11.97
C ASP A 844 -8.57 -16.19 -12.36
N LYS A 845 -9.46 -15.22 -12.16
CA LYS A 845 -10.88 -15.32 -12.55
C LYS A 845 -11.06 -15.54 -14.05
N LEU A 846 -10.25 -14.91 -14.89
CA LEU A 846 -10.26 -15.08 -16.35
C LEU A 846 -9.59 -16.40 -16.81
N GLY A 847 -8.99 -17.16 -15.91
CA GLY A 847 -8.32 -18.42 -16.22
C GLY A 847 -7.01 -18.21 -16.99
N PHE A 848 -6.25 -17.18 -16.70
CA PHE A 848 -4.92 -16.97 -17.25
C PHE A 848 -3.96 -18.06 -16.78
N ASN A 849 -2.88 -18.28 -17.52
CA ASN A 849 -1.85 -19.25 -17.18
C ASN A 849 -0.80 -18.66 -16.24
N TYR A 850 -0.47 -17.40 -16.43
CA TYR A 850 0.52 -16.71 -15.58
C TYR A 850 0.28 -15.20 -15.47
N VAL A 851 0.85 -14.63 -14.44
CA VAL A 851 1.09 -13.19 -14.32
C VAL A 851 2.60 -12.94 -14.28
N SER A 852 3.04 -11.79 -14.80
CA SER A 852 4.46 -11.40 -14.80
C SER A 852 4.62 -10.01 -14.19
N CYS A 853 5.59 -9.87 -13.29
CA CYS A 853 5.83 -8.63 -12.55
C CYS A 853 7.32 -8.43 -12.29
N SER A 854 7.70 -7.25 -11.77
CA SER A 854 9.07 -6.99 -11.37
C SER A 854 9.54 -7.98 -10.27
N PRO A 855 10.85 -8.25 -10.14
CA PRO A 855 11.38 -9.27 -9.23
C PRO A 855 10.86 -9.17 -7.79
N TYR A 856 10.86 -7.98 -7.21
CA TYR A 856 10.41 -7.74 -5.84
C TYR A 856 8.89 -7.88 -5.65
N ARG A 857 8.12 -7.89 -6.74
CA ARG A 857 6.68 -8.14 -6.70
C ARG A 857 6.31 -9.62 -6.78
N VAL A 858 7.25 -10.50 -7.09
CA VAL A 858 7.01 -11.95 -7.24
C VAL A 858 6.38 -12.58 -5.98
N PRO A 859 6.87 -12.36 -4.75
CA PRO A 859 6.23 -12.92 -3.55
C PRO A 859 4.80 -12.40 -3.35
N ILE A 860 4.57 -11.12 -3.63
CA ILE A 860 3.25 -10.48 -3.53
C ILE A 860 2.26 -11.14 -4.51
N ALA A 861 2.67 -11.32 -5.77
CA ALA A 861 1.86 -11.95 -6.81
C ALA A 861 1.58 -13.43 -6.49
N ARG A 862 2.54 -14.17 -5.94
CA ARG A 862 2.38 -15.56 -5.49
C ARG A 862 1.31 -15.67 -4.42
N LEU A 863 1.36 -14.81 -3.40
CA LEU A 863 0.37 -14.78 -2.33
C LEU A 863 -1.00 -14.33 -2.87
N ALA A 864 -1.05 -13.31 -3.71
CA ALA A 864 -2.30 -12.84 -4.32
C ALA A 864 -2.97 -13.93 -5.17
N ALA A 865 -2.19 -14.67 -5.98
CA ALA A 865 -2.68 -15.79 -6.78
C ALA A 865 -3.23 -16.92 -5.90
N ALA A 866 -2.54 -17.24 -4.79
CA ALA A 866 -3.00 -18.25 -3.84
C ALA A 866 -4.32 -17.85 -3.18
N ARG A 867 -4.43 -16.61 -2.72
CA ARG A 867 -5.67 -16.07 -2.12
C ARG A 867 -6.83 -16.11 -3.11
N ALA A 868 -6.61 -15.70 -4.36
CA ALA A 868 -7.62 -15.75 -5.41
C ALA A 868 -8.11 -17.17 -5.66
N ALA A 869 -7.19 -18.14 -5.79
CA ALA A 869 -7.54 -19.54 -6.00
C ALA A 869 -8.33 -20.13 -4.82
N ILE A 870 -7.95 -19.83 -3.58
CA ILE A 870 -8.67 -20.30 -2.37
C ILE A 870 -10.10 -19.72 -2.35
N LEU A 871 -10.24 -18.40 -2.55
CA LEU A 871 -11.56 -17.74 -2.53
C LEU A 871 -12.46 -18.26 -3.65
N ARG A 872 -11.93 -18.42 -4.86
CA ARG A 872 -12.67 -19.02 -5.98
C ARG A 872 -13.15 -20.45 -5.68
N LYS A 873 -12.29 -21.30 -5.08
CA LYS A 873 -12.65 -22.67 -4.68
C LYS A 873 -13.72 -22.68 -3.56
N GLN A 874 -13.80 -21.62 -2.76
CA GLN A 874 -14.85 -21.43 -1.74
C GLN A 874 -16.14 -20.79 -2.29
N GLY A 875 -16.20 -20.43 -3.57
CA GLY A 875 -17.36 -19.77 -4.20
C GLY A 875 -17.54 -18.30 -3.79
N LYS A 876 -16.48 -17.64 -3.38
CA LYS A 876 -16.45 -16.24 -2.90
C LYS A 876 -15.84 -15.29 -3.93
#